data_a87ab69d00c93c6988cffd819530e021
#
_entry.id   a87ab69d00c93c6988cffd819530e021
#
_cell.length_a   1.000
_cell.length_b   1.000
_cell.length_c   1.000
_cell.angle_alpha   90.00
_cell.angle_beta   90.00
_cell.angle_gamma   90.00
#
_symmetry.space_group_name_H-M   'P 1'
#
loop_
_entity.id
_entity.type
_entity.pdbx_description
1 polymer ?
#
loop_
_entity_poly.entity_id
_entity_poly.type
_entity_poly.pdbx_seq_one_letter_code
_entity_poly.pdbx_strand_id
1 'polypeptide(L)'
;MVNPVNSSSSSNSLSGSSSTTPASSSNTSSVSNTGTSGSNSSISIPGAGLVSFSGLSTGIDTNQIIQEMATIARQPETIYQQDMQQIQARQAAYNALSAQLLTLQTAALNLDTYSTFRAMTVSSSNQNVVTATAQPGAQAGTHTITVNALAQAEMISTAAQTSQTAPLGFSGQLLINGKAINVSAADSLQSLATNINSAQAGVRAAIISPSQGQYYLTIASVNTGLAAQISIADVGNGNLLQQLGIAGTGGRIRHPLSSSGGGAGSDLFTDSVTPVYTLEGLSSAPAGDVQIQLNNGSFQTVHIDLSQSLSQIASAINAALGTNAASVQNVTDPYTGQAKQQLQIAGATGFVDSNNVLADLGIYQVNLAPGRELAQAQDASFTLDGIAATRPTNSFSDAISGVTINLLQASSGSSGPATATITISSDTSTIQKDIQDFVQTFNSTIDMIDQQSQYDPNTGQTGILFGDSTIESLKNTLTEMVTGQVPGLPSSLSLLSQIGITLDQTGHLSIDQNALSQALSTNLQGVAQLFQASGSATDPNVQFVTGGPNTQPSPPQGYAIVITQPATQAQLTVASPQTQPLATDETLTFGGPLFGTPATTSGTLTGPSITLHAGSTASDVVNQINSDPVISAVVSASLDSQGRLQLTSKQYGSQATFDVVSSAPASASSTGIGTTIQQVSGQDVAGTINGEVATGHGQFLTDTQQGTNGVGQGRAVGLEVRVTATQPGTYGTVSFTSGVADMLKNFLNTQTDPITGALTLAVNQMQTQYQDDQQAINDIEANIAVQEQMWLQEFTNMEQVVSNLRASSAGLAMFGASLLPSSSSSGGSGSTGG
;
A
#
# COMPACT_ATOMS: atom_id res chain seq x y z
N MET A 1 16.62 7.80 -23.87
CA MET A 1 17.09 6.44 -23.65
C MET A 1 17.53 6.31 -22.21
N VAL A 2 16.68 5.77 -21.36
CA VAL A 2 16.99 5.43 -19.98
C VAL A 2 16.33 4.09 -19.71
N ASN A 3 17.14 3.09 -19.39
CA ASN A 3 16.72 1.74 -19.07
C ASN A 3 15.99 1.70 -17.72
N PRO A 4 15.00 0.82 -17.55
CA PRO A 4 14.34 0.63 -16.28
C PRO A 4 15.22 -0.17 -15.32
N VAL A 5 15.30 0.30 -14.09
CA VAL A 5 15.96 -0.36 -12.96
C VAL A 5 15.13 -1.53 -12.47
N ASN A 6 15.75 -2.69 -12.47
CA ASN A 6 15.23 -3.95 -11.95
C ASN A 6 15.28 -3.92 -10.41
N SER A 7 14.15 -3.97 -9.73
CA SER A 7 14.10 -4.15 -8.28
C SER A 7 14.04 -5.64 -7.95
N SER A 8 15.13 -6.17 -7.45
CA SER A 8 15.22 -7.50 -6.86
C SER A 8 14.60 -7.49 -5.46
N SER A 9 13.53 -8.23 -5.27
CA SER A 9 12.98 -8.54 -3.95
C SER A 9 13.76 -9.67 -3.30
N SER A 10 14.40 -9.39 -2.18
CA SER A 10 15.01 -10.38 -1.30
C SER A 10 13.93 -11.11 -0.49
N SER A 11 13.85 -12.42 -0.69
CA SER A 11 13.07 -13.32 0.14
C SER A 11 13.80 -13.63 1.45
N ASN A 12 13.18 -13.34 2.56
CA ASN A 12 13.61 -13.78 3.89
C ASN A 12 12.99 -15.14 4.21
N SER A 13 13.83 -16.14 4.40
CA SER A 13 13.47 -17.47 4.86
C SER A 13 13.29 -17.47 6.38
N LEU A 14 12.13 -17.93 6.86
CA LEU A 14 11.95 -18.38 8.23
C LEU A 14 11.64 -19.87 8.24
N SER A 15 12.52 -20.60 8.88
CA SER A 15 12.44 -22.01 9.19
C SER A 15 11.44 -22.32 10.29
N GLY A 16 10.73 -23.45 10.17
CA GLY A 16 10.30 -24.16 11.37
C GLY A 16 8.96 -24.86 11.31
N SER A 17 9.09 -26.12 11.26
CA SER A 17 8.39 -27.25 11.90
C SER A 17 7.49 -28.12 11.03
N SER A 18 7.92 -29.34 11.06
CA SER A 18 7.39 -30.58 10.58
C SER A 18 5.91 -30.87 10.80
N SER A 19 5.23 -31.30 9.73
CA SER A 19 4.15 -32.29 9.84
C SER A 19 4.18 -33.21 8.59
N THR A 20 4.21 -34.46 8.89
CA THR A 20 4.29 -35.63 8.01
C THR A 20 3.07 -35.74 7.10
N THR A 21 3.32 -35.82 5.80
CA THR A 21 2.33 -36.28 4.80
C THR A 21 2.86 -37.59 4.17
N PRO A 22 2.04 -38.61 3.98
CA PRO A 22 2.48 -39.80 3.29
C PRO A 22 2.50 -39.58 1.77
N ALA A 23 3.61 -39.98 1.18
CA ALA A 23 3.85 -39.94 -0.24
C ALA A 23 2.98 -40.98 -0.99
N SER A 24 2.21 -40.54 -1.96
CA SER A 24 1.66 -41.42 -3.00
C SER A 24 2.67 -41.48 -4.16
N SER A 25 3.22 -42.66 -4.33
CA SER A 25 4.09 -43.02 -5.45
C SER A 25 3.24 -43.24 -6.71
N SER A 26 3.39 -42.36 -7.70
CA SER A 26 2.94 -42.57 -9.06
C SER A 26 3.95 -43.48 -9.78
N ASN A 27 3.57 -44.71 -10.05
CA ASN A 27 4.31 -45.61 -10.94
C ASN A 27 3.69 -45.54 -12.34
N THR A 28 4.32 -44.83 -13.24
CA THR A 28 4.08 -44.93 -14.68
C THR A 28 4.93 -46.09 -15.21
N SER A 29 4.31 -47.21 -15.50
CA SER A 29 4.92 -48.29 -16.29
C SER A 29 4.36 -48.26 -17.72
N SER A 30 5.20 -47.90 -18.66
CA SER A 30 5.00 -48.08 -20.09
C SER A 30 5.04 -49.57 -20.43
N VAL A 31 3.97 -50.10 -20.99
CA VAL A 31 3.93 -51.46 -21.53
C VAL A 31 4.27 -51.42 -23.02
N SER A 32 5.43 -51.87 -23.40
CA SER A 32 5.77 -52.23 -24.76
C SER A 32 5.35 -53.70 -25.01
N ASN A 33 4.52 -53.86 -26.03
CA ASN A 33 3.98 -55.15 -26.50
C ASN A 33 5.00 -55.88 -27.38
N THR A 34 5.53 -57.03 -26.89
CA THR A 34 6.13 -58.05 -27.75
C THR A 34 5.64 -59.40 -27.26
N GLY A 35 4.92 -60.07 -28.13
CA GLY A 35 4.40 -61.39 -27.86
C GLY A 35 5.47 -62.44 -27.73
N THR A 36 5.18 -63.39 -26.87
CA THR A 36 5.36 -64.84 -27.10
C THR A 36 4.91 -65.65 -25.88
N SER A 37 4.02 -66.61 -26.17
CA SER A 37 3.86 -67.93 -25.52
C SER A 37 3.98 -68.10 -24.00
N GLY A 38 2.88 -68.39 -23.39
CA GLY A 38 2.69 -69.43 -22.38
C GLY A 38 3.61 -69.45 -21.16
N SER A 39 3.12 -68.96 -20.05
CA SER A 39 3.43 -69.53 -18.76
C SER A 39 2.33 -69.20 -17.74
N ASN A 40 1.77 -70.23 -17.15
CA ASN A 40 0.78 -70.17 -16.07
C ASN A 40 1.27 -69.33 -14.90
N SER A 41 0.65 -68.19 -14.63
CA SER A 41 0.84 -67.45 -13.38
C SER A 41 -0.12 -67.97 -12.33
N SER A 42 0.41 -68.70 -11.37
CA SER A 42 -0.33 -69.09 -10.16
C SER A 42 -0.49 -67.92 -9.23
N ILE A 43 -1.71 -67.51 -8.97
CA ILE A 43 -2.05 -66.50 -7.93
C ILE A 43 -2.00 -67.21 -6.59
N SER A 44 -1.05 -66.83 -5.73
CA SER A 44 -0.93 -67.32 -4.35
C SER A 44 -1.94 -66.56 -3.48
N ILE A 45 -2.96 -67.25 -3.04
CA ILE A 45 -3.88 -66.77 -1.99
C ILE A 45 -3.32 -67.27 -0.65
N PRO A 46 -3.04 -66.48 0.34
CA PRO A 46 -2.58 -66.93 1.66
C PRO A 46 -3.73 -67.61 2.38
N GLY A 47 -3.67 -68.93 2.57
CA GLY A 47 -4.52 -69.68 3.48
C GLY A 47 -5.37 -70.82 2.93
N ALA A 48 -5.30 -71.16 1.64
CA ALA A 48 -5.98 -72.36 1.11
C ALA A 48 -5.02 -73.17 0.22
N GLY A 49 -4.49 -74.29 0.71
CA GLY A 49 -3.65 -75.23 -0.05
C GLY A 49 -4.51 -76.11 -0.99
N LEU A 50 -4.94 -75.50 -2.08
CA LEU A 50 -5.51 -76.25 -3.21
C LEU A 50 -5.05 -75.53 -4.50
N VAL A 51 -4.09 -76.11 -5.17
CA VAL A 51 -3.69 -75.71 -6.52
C VAL A 51 -4.79 -76.23 -7.48
N SER A 52 -5.75 -75.37 -7.84
CA SER A 52 -6.76 -75.65 -8.84
C SER A 52 -6.19 -75.42 -10.25
N PHE A 53 -5.96 -76.44 -11.01
CA PHE A 53 -5.71 -76.38 -12.44
C PHE A 53 -7.05 -76.17 -13.16
N SER A 54 -7.38 -74.96 -13.56
CA SER A 54 -8.58 -74.68 -14.34
C SER A 54 -8.55 -75.36 -15.72
N GLY A 55 -9.60 -75.99 -16.14
CA GLY A 55 -9.76 -76.56 -17.49
C GLY A 55 -9.21 -77.98 -17.71
N LEU A 56 -8.60 -78.62 -16.70
CA LEU A 56 -8.02 -80.00 -16.89
C LEU A 56 -9.06 -81.12 -17.07
N SER A 57 -10.28 -80.97 -16.56
CA SER A 57 -11.29 -81.98 -16.62
C SER A 57 -12.40 -81.68 -17.65
N THR A 58 -12.68 -80.42 -17.93
CA THR A 58 -13.73 -80.02 -18.90
C THR A 58 -13.21 -79.61 -20.24
N GLY A 59 -11.94 -79.14 -20.36
CA GLY A 59 -11.35 -78.49 -21.57
C GLY A 59 -11.86 -77.09 -21.83
N ILE A 60 -12.53 -76.46 -20.88
CA ILE A 60 -13.07 -75.12 -20.95
C ILE A 60 -12.15 -74.19 -20.17
N ASP A 61 -11.68 -73.10 -20.79
CA ASP A 61 -10.92 -72.10 -20.11
C ASP A 61 -11.84 -71.24 -19.23
N THR A 62 -12.01 -71.71 -17.97
CA THR A 62 -12.85 -71.05 -16.99
C THR A 62 -12.38 -69.66 -16.59
N ASN A 63 -11.06 -69.42 -16.63
CA ASN A 63 -10.53 -68.09 -16.32
C ASN A 63 -10.91 -67.05 -17.40
N GLN A 64 -10.89 -67.47 -18.67
CA GLN A 64 -11.31 -66.58 -19.76
C GLN A 64 -12.84 -66.27 -19.64
N ILE A 65 -13.65 -67.24 -19.34
CA ILE A 65 -15.10 -67.02 -19.16
C ILE A 65 -15.37 -66.08 -17.98
N ILE A 66 -14.69 -66.22 -16.85
CA ILE A 66 -14.84 -65.36 -15.70
C ILE A 66 -14.43 -63.93 -16.07
N GLN A 67 -13.30 -63.74 -16.79
CA GLN A 67 -12.89 -62.43 -17.28
C GLN A 67 -13.88 -61.77 -18.23
N GLU A 68 -14.47 -62.55 -19.14
CA GLU A 68 -15.51 -62.05 -20.05
C GLU A 68 -16.78 -61.68 -19.30
N MET A 69 -17.23 -62.50 -18.31
CA MET A 69 -18.34 -62.18 -17.44
C MET A 69 -18.08 -60.91 -16.59
N ALA A 70 -16.89 -60.77 -16.02
CA ALA A 70 -16.47 -59.56 -15.29
C ALA A 70 -16.44 -58.32 -16.18
N THR A 71 -16.01 -58.48 -17.44
CA THR A 71 -16.02 -57.39 -18.42
C THR A 71 -17.45 -56.93 -18.74
N ILE A 72 -18.39 -57.86 -18.87
CA ILE A 72 -19.81 -57.52 -19.05
C ILE A 72 -20.36 -56.85 -17.80
N ALA A 73 -20.00 -57.32 -16.61
CA ALA A 73 -20.44 -56.75 -15.34
C ALA A 73 -19.90 -55.32 -15.10
N ARG A 74 -18.76 -54.95 -15.75
CA ARG A 74 -18.17 -53.59 -15.71
C ARG A 74 -18.84 -52.61 -16.71
N GLN A 75 -19.72 -53.05 -17.59
CA GLN A 75 -20.34 -52.11 -18.55
C GLN A 75 -21.01 -50.89 -17.91
N PRO A 76 -21.65 -50.96 -16.72
CA PRO A 76 -22.23 -49.81 -16.07
C PRO A 76 -21.18 -48.76 -15.66
N GLU A 77 -19.91 -49.12 -15.39
CA GLU A 77 -18.84 -48.19 -15.04
C GLU A 77 -18.58 -47.19 -16.14
N THR A 78 -18.73 -47.59 -17.39
CA THR A 78 -18.50 -46.68 -18.53
C THR A 78 -19.46 -45.49 -18.53
N ILE A 79 -20.66 -45.63 -17.99
CA ILE A 79 -21.65 -44.56 -17.87
C ILE A 79 -21.14 -43.55 -16.83
N TYR A 80 -20.79 -44.04 -15.64
CA TYR A 80 -20.25 -43.18 -14.59
C TYR A 80 -18.93 -42.49 -15.00
N GLN A 81 -18.04 -43.21 -15.70
CA GLN A 81 -16.80 -42.61 -16.22
C GLN A 81 -17.10 -41.50 -17.25
N GLN A 82 -18.10 -41.63 -18.11
CA GLN A 82 -18.54 -40.61 -19.05
C GLN A 82 -19.15 -39.40 -18.28
N ASP A 83 -20.00 -39.68 -17.27
CA ASP A 83 -20.58 -38.63 -16.45
C ASP A 83 -19.50 -37.85 -15.68
N MET A 84 -18.54 -38.54 -15.10
CA MET A 84 -17.39 -37.90 -14.44
C MET A 84 -16.57 -37.01 -15.40
N GLN A 85 -16.35 -37.42 -16.65
CA GLN A 85 -15.67 -36.60 -17.66
C GLN A 85 -16.51 -35.36 -18.02
N GLN A 86 -17.82 -35.50 -18.13
CA GLN A 86 -18.70 -34.34 -18.37
C GLN A 86 -18.71 -33.38 -17.17
N ILE A 87 -18.78 -33.91 -15.94
CA ILE A 87 -18.70 -33.11 -14.72
C ILE A 87 -17.39 -32.33 -14.68
N GLN A 88 -16.26 -32.98 -14.95
CA GLN A 88 -14.96 -32.30 -14.99
C GLN A 88 -14.90 -31.18 -16.07
N ALA A 89 -15.45 -31.44 -17.25
CA ALA A 89 -15.54 -30.45 -18.32
C ALA A 89 -16.43 -29.26 -17.92
N ARG A 90 -17.56 -29.51 -17.26
CA ARG A 90 -18.45 -28.47 -16.73
C ARG A 90 -17.77 -27.67 -15.62
N GLN A 91 -17.09 -28.32 -14.68
CA GLN A 91 -16.32 -27.66 -13.63
C GLN A 91 -15.24 -26.75 -14.24
N ALA A 92 -14.50 -27.21 -15.25
CA ALA A 92 -13.51 -26.41 -15.95
C ALA A 92 -14.14 -25.17 -16.62
N ALA A 93 -15.30 -25.32 -17.24
CA ALA A 93 -16.04 -24.20 -17.85
C ALA A 93 -16.50 -23.17 -16.80
N TYR A 94 -17.03 -23.62 -15.67
CA TYR A 94 -17.42 -22.75 -14.56
C TYR A 94 -16.23 -21.99 -13.93
N ASN A 95 -15.11 -22.67 -13.76
CA ASN A 95 -13.88 -22.05 -13.25
C ASN A 95 -13.34 -20.99 -14.23
N ALA A 96 -13.33 -21.29 -15.53
CA ALA A 96 -12.93 -20.34 -16.56
C ALA A 96 -13.86 -19.12 -16.59
N LEU A 97 -15.18 -19.35 -16.49
CA LEU A 97 -16.17 -18.27 -16.42
C LEU A 97 -16.00 -17.43 -15.15
N SER A 98 -15.76 -18.05 -14.01
CA SER A 98 -15.48 -17.35 -12.75
C SER A 98 -14.26 -16.42 -12.88
N ALA A 99 -13.17 -16.88 -13.50
CA ALA A 99 -12.00 -16.06 -13.77
C ALA A 99 -12.31 -14.88 -14.71
N GLN A 100 -13.12 -15.09 -15.74
CA GLN A 100 -13.56 -14.02 -16.64
C GLN A 100 -14.45 -13.01 -15.92
N LEU A 101 -15.36 -13.45 -15.06
CA LEU A 101 -16.20 -12.56 -14.25
C LEU A 101 -15.36 -11.72 -13.27
N LEU A 102 -14.30 -12.26 -12.67
CA LEU A 102 -13.34 -11.47 -11.87
C LEU A 102 -12.62 -10.40 -12.69
N THR A 103 -12.34 -10.70 -13.97
CA THR A 103 -11.77 -9.70 -14.89
C THR A 103 -12.77 -8.58 -15.18
N LEU A 104 -14.04 -8.94 -15.43
CA LEU A 104 -15.12 -7.97 -15.61
C LEU A 104 -15.37 -7.16 -14.33
N GLN A 105 -15.32 -7.80 -13.17
CA GLN A 105 -15.42 -7.12 -11.87
C GLN A 105 -14.31 -6.08 -11.69
N THR A 106 -13.08 -6.42 -12.08
CA THR A 106 -11.96 -5.48 -12.03
C THR A 106 -12.17 -4.29 -12.96
N ALA A 107 -12.65 -4.53 -14.19
CA ALA A 107 -12.96 -3.45 -15.14
C ALA A 107 -14.10 -2.55 -14.61
N ALA A 108 -15.13 -3.13 -14.00
CA ALA A 108 -16.21 -2.39 -13.33
C ALA A 108 -15.68 -1.59 -12.13
N LEU A 109 -14.82 -2.19 -11.29
CA LEU A 109 -14.21 -1.52 -10.13
C LEU A 109 -13.39 -0.29 -10.55
N ASN A 110 -12.65 -0.38 -11.66
CA ASN A 110 -11.90 0.76 -12.20
C ASN A 110 -12.83 1.94 -12.51
N LEU A 111 -14.01 1.67 -13.09
CA LEU A 111 -15.01 2.70 -13.37
C LEU A 111 -15.79 3.16 -12.14
N ASP A 112 -15.87 2.34 -11.08
CA ASP A 112 -16.51 2.73 -9.82
C ASP A 112 -15.55 3.48 -8.88
N THR A 113 -14.25 3.53 -9.19
CA THR A 113 -13.26 4.21 -8.35
C THR A 113 -13.41 5.73 -8.46
N TYR A 114 -13.53 6.41 -7.31
CA TYR A 114 -13.72 7.87 -7.22
C TYR A 114 -12.68 8.70 -8.00
N SER A 115 -11.44 8.24 -8.09
CA SER A 115 -10.36 8.95 -8.78
C SER A 115 -10.47 8.88 -10.31
N THR A 116 -11.12 7.88 -10.90
CA THR A 116 -11.18 7.67 -12.35
C THR A 116 -11.82 8.84 -13.08
N PHE A 117 -13.03 9.24 -12.69
CA PHE A 117 -13.71 10.39 -13.32
C PHE A 117 -13.22 11.76 -12.82
N ARG A 118 -12.26 11.77 -11.91
CA ARG A 118 -11.57 12.97 -11.44
C ARG A 118 -10.12 13.03 -11.89
N ALA A 119 -9.72 12.11 -12.75
CA ALA A 119 -8.40 12.13 -13.37
C ALA A 119 -8.19 13.46 -14.09
N MET A 120 -7.02 14.07 -13.83
CA MET A 120 -6.65 15.35 -14.42
C MET A 120 -5.39 15.17 -15.24
N THR A 121 -5.34 15.83 -16.36
CA THR A 121 -4.15 15.91 -17.22
C THR A 121 -3.62 17.34 -17.24
N VAL A 122 -2.30 17.46 -17.39
CA VAL A 122 -1.65 18.75 -17.53
C VAL A 122 -0.86 18.76 -18.83
N SER A 123 -1.13 19.75 -19.68
CA SER A 123 -0.31 20.05 -20.84
C SER A 123 0.52 21.30 -20.59
N SER A 124 1.77 21.29 -21.04
CA SER A 124 2.64 22.47 -21.04
C SER A 124 2.93 22.91 -22.46
N SER A 125 2.81 24.21 -22.74
CA SER A 125 3.15 24.77 -24.05
C SER A 125 4.66 24.70 -24.33
N ASN A 126 5.49 24.54 -23.29
CA ASN A 126 6.92 24.36 -23.41
C ASN A 126 7.44 23.42 -22.31
N GLN A 127 7.48 22.13 -22.61
CA GLN A 127 7.92 21.08 -21.68
C GLN A 127 9.41 21.15 -21.34
N ASN A 128 10.23 21.89 -22.11
CA ASN A 128 11.62 22.11 -21.75
C ASN A 128 11.79 23.15 -20.63
N VAL A 129 10.80 24.03 -20.45
CA VAL A 129 10.80 25.08 -19.42
C VAL A 129 10.09 24.61 -18.15
N VAL A 130 8.86 24.06 -18.30
CA VAL A 130 8.03 23.63 -17.19
C VAL A 130 7.30 22.37 -17.56
N THR A 131 7.34 21.37 -16.67
CA THR A 131 6.40 20.26 -16.69
C THR A 131 5.57 20.29 -15.42
N ALA A 132 4.36 19.72 -15.46
CA ALA A 132 3.54 19.61 -14.28
C ALA A 132 2.71 18.32 -14.32
N THR A 133 2.31 17.84 -13.13
CA THR A 133 1.38 16.72 -12.96
C THR A 133 0.24 17.17 -12.04
N ALA A 134 -0.97 16.69 -12.29
CA ALA A 134 -2.12 17.00 -11.46
C ALA A 134 -2.62 15.75 -10.73
N GLN A 135 -3.06 15.92 -9.52
CA GLN A 135 -3.77 14.87 -8.76
C GLN A 135 -5.24 14.84 -9.16
N PRO A 136 -5.94 13.71 -8.97
CA PRO A 136 -7.38 13.64 -9.19
C PRO A 136 -8.13 14.73 -8.41
N GLY A 137 -8.97 15.47 -9.11
CA GLY A 137 -9.74 16.57 -8.52
C GLY A 137 -9.00 17.91 -8.38
N ALA A 138 -7.79 18.05 -8.94
CA ALA A 138 -7.16 19.36 -9.09
C ALA A 138 -8.08 20.32 -9.86
N GLN A 139 -8.02 21.62 -9.53
CA GLN A 139 -8.86 22.60 -10.19
C GLN A 139 -8.41 22.82 -11.64
N ALA A 140 -9.34 22.66 -12.58
CA ALA A 140 -9.09 22.95 -13.98
C ALA A 140 -8.81 24.43 -14.20
N GLY A 141 -7.83 24.77 -15.03
CA GLY A 141 -7.45 26.14 -15.31
C GLY A 141 -6.24 26.22 -16.22
N THR A 142 -5.93 27.45 -16.62
CA THR A 142 -4.74 27.75 -17.41
C THR A 142 -3.89 28.74 -16.65
N HIS A 143 -2.61 28.41 -16.45
CA HIS A 143 -1.65 29.20 -15.68
C HIS A 143 -0.40 29.46 -16.50
N THR A 144 0.09 30.70 -16.44
CA THR A 144 1.31 31.10 -17.13
C THR A 144 2.46 31.19 -16.13
N ILE A 145 3.53 30.45 -16.40
CA ILE A 145 4.73 30.42 -15.57
C ILE A 145 5.91 30.96 -16.35
N THR A 146 6.58 31.97 -15.80
CA THR A 146 7.85 32.47 -16.32
C THR A 146 8.95 32.16 -15.32
N VAL A 147 9.93 31.38 -15.70
CA VAL A 147 11.03 30.95 -14.83
C VAL A 147 12.19 31.92 -14.97
N ASN A 148 12.47 32.67 -13.90
CA ASN A 148 13.56 33.66 -13.88
C ASN A 148 14.89 33.02 -13.48
N ALA A 149 14.89 32.15 -12.47
CA ALA A 149 16.07 31.42 -12.00
C ALA A 149 15.64 30.04 -11.48
N LEU A 150 16.49 29.05 -11.62
CA LEU A 150 16.30 27.70 -11.01
C LEU A 150 16.91 27.68 -9.62
N ALA A 151 16.34 26.90 -8.71
CA ALA A 151 16.98 26.61 -7.44
C ALA A 151 18.29 25.86 -7.66
N GLN A 152 19.33 26.26 -6.94
CA GLN A 152 20.67 25.71 -7.06
C GLN A 152 21.20 25.33 -5.67
N ALA A 153 21.90 24.18 -5.59
CA ALA A 153 22.64 23.79 -4.41
C ALA A 153 23.99 24.55 -4.35
N GLU A 154 24.42 24.89 -3.15
CA GLU A 154 25.77 25.38 -2.97
C GLU A 154 26.80 24.26 -3.19
N MET A 155 27.92 24.63 -3.84
CA MET A 155 29.05 23.75 -4.02
C MET A 155 30.33 24.50 -3.74
N ILE A 156 31.12 24.00 -2.79
CA ILE A 156 32.42 24.54 -2.42
C ILE A 156 33.51 23.52 -2.70
N SER A 157 34.78 23.99 -2.86
CA SER A 157 35.93 23.12 -3.11
C SER A 157 37.14 23.49 -2.25
N THR A 158 37.99 22.52 -1.99
CA THR A 158 39.33 22.73 -1.40
C THR A 158 40.28 23.28 -2.42
N ALA A 159 41.47 23.70 -1.97
CA ALA A 159 42.63 23.87 -2.87
C ALA A 159 43.02 22.50 -3.49
N ALA A 160 43.74 22.57 -4.64
CA ALA A 160 44.24 21.35 -5.28
C ALA A 160 45.24 20.65 -4.37
N GLN A 161 45.06 19.35 -4.24
CA GLN A 161 45.99 18.42 -3.59
C GLN A 161 46.65 17.55 -4.65
N THR A 162 47.88 17.10 -4.39
CA THR A 162 48.65 16.30 -5.34
C THR A 162 48.26 14.83 -5.31
N SER A 163 47.57 14.38 -4.26
CA SER A 163 47.11 12.97 -4.06
C SER A 163 45.79 12.97 -3.34
N GLN A 164 44.94 12.02 -3.72
CA GLN A 164 43.70 11.75 -3.01
C GLN A 164 43.87 10.82 -1.80
N THR A 165 44.96 10.06 -1.74
CA THR A 165 45.18 9.01 -0.72
C THR A 165 46.37 9.31 0.22
N ALA A 166 47.21 10.33 -0.08
CA ALA A 166 48.28 10.71 0.82
C ALA A 166 47.70 11.41 2.08
N PRO A 167 48.35 11.21 3.25
CA PRO A 167 47.97 11.93 4.47
C PRO A 167 48.01 13.43 4.29
N LEU A 168 46.98 14.12 4.82
CA LEU A 168 46.89 15.60 4.76
C LEU A 168 47.89 16.28 5.69
N GLY A 169 48.34 15.62 6.77
CA GLY A 169 49.33 16.10 7.69
C GLY A 169 48.87 17.15 8.71
N PHE A 170 47.59 17.48 8.72
CA PHE A 170 46.95 18.38 9.69
C PHE A 170 45.74 17.70 10.38
N SER A 171 45.41 18.20 11.56
CA SER A 171 44.34 17.65 12.37
C SER A 171 43.55 18.75 13.05
N GLY A 172 42.29 18.44 13.40
CA GLY A 172 41.38 19.36 14.08
C GLY A 172 39.93 18.89 13.94
N GLN A 173 39.01 19.77 14.16
CA GLN A 173 37.59 19.52 14.03
C GLN A 173 36.94 20.59 13.14
N LEU A 174 36.16 20.19 12.16
CA LEU A 174 35.32 21.04 11.34
C LEU A 174 33.88 20.89 11.78
N LEU A 175 33.15 21.99 11.76
CA LEU A 175 31.69 21.98 11.87
C LEU A 175 31.10 22.18 10.48
N ILE A 176 30.27 21.25 9.99
CA ILE A 176 29.55 21.42 8.73
C ILE A 176 28.05 21.30 9.05
N ASN A 177 27.29 22.34 8.78
CA ASN A 177 25.84 22.41 9.08
C ASN A 177 25.50 21.94 10.50
N GLY A 178 26.25 22.41 11.51
CA GLY A 178 26.07 22.05 12.92
C GLY A 178 26.44 20.58 13.24
N LYS A 179 27.25 19.90 12.40
CA LYS A 179 27.75 18.54 12.66
C LYS A 179 29.27 18.54 12.71
N ALA A 180 29.82 18.05 13.82
CA ALA A 180 31.26 17.97 14.04
C ALA A 180 31.89 16.85 13.21
N ILE A 181 32.95 17.15 12.49
CA ILE A 181 33.75 16.25 11.68
C ILE A 181 35.19 16.28 12.16
N ASN A 182 35.64 15.16 12.71
CA ASN A 182 37.03 15.01 13.15
C ASN A 182 37.92 14.74 11.96
N VAL A 183 39.03 15.46 11.90
CA VAL A 183 40.10 15.32 10.90
C VAL A 183 41.39 14.96 11.62
N SER A 184 41.98 13.84 11.25
CA SER A 184 43.26 13.37 11.76
C SER A 184 44.39 13.70 10.78
N ALA A 185 45.60 13.88 11.29
CA ALA A 185 46.78 14.13 10.45
C ALA A 185 47.07 12.95 9.48
N ALA A 186 46.58 11.75 9.81
CA ALA A 186 46.70 10.58 8.94
C ALA A 186 45.59 10.51 7.86
N ASP A 187 44.56 11.38 7.95
CA ASP A 187 43.50 11.39 6.97
C ASP A 187 43.98 11.88 5.61
N SER A 188 43.45 11.25 4.57
CA SER A 188 43.58 11.67 3.18
C SER A 188 42.35 12.44 2.70
N LEU A 189 42.36 13.00 1.50
CA LEU A 189 41.14 13.59 0.90
C LEU A 189 40.01 12.56 0.83
N GLN A 190 40.34 11.29 0.55
CA GLN A 190 39.36 10.22 0.43
C GLN A 190 38.74 9.86 1.78
N SER A 191 39.53 9.75 2.86
CA SER A 191 38.99 9.51 4.19
C SER A 191 38.17 10.72 4.67
N LEU A 192 38.64 11.95 4.42
CA LEU A 192 37.89 13.16 4.75
C LEU A 192 36.54 13.21 4.03
N ALA A 193 36.48 12.86 2.73
CA ALA A 193 35.21 12.77 2.00
C ALA A 193 34.27 11.72 2.63
N THR A 194 34.82 10.58 3.04
CA THR A 194 34.05 9.53 3.72
C THR A 194 33.52 9.99 5.07
N ASN A 195 34.36 10.66 5.87
CA ASN A 195 33.97 11.20 7.18
C ASN A 195 32.85 12.26 7.05
N ILE A 196 32.96 13.17 6.08
CA ILE A 196 31.91 14.16 5.78
C ILE A 196 30.59 13.49 5.40
N ASN A 197 30.65 12.50 4.49
CA ASN A 197 29.45 11.79 4.06
C ASN A 197 28.79 10.97 5.18
N SER A 198 29.61 10.40 6.07
CA SER A 198 29.13 9.61 7.23
C SER A 198 28.49 10.48 8.32
N ALA A 199 28.87 11.74 8.40
CA ALA A 199 28.33 12.68 9.40
C ALA A 199 26.88 13.09 9.13
N GLN A 200 26.34 12.80 7.93
CA GLN A 200 24.98 13.18 7.52
C GLN A 200 24.64 14.66 7.75
N ALA A 201 25.62 15.52 7.47
CA ALA A 201 25.53 16.97 7.68
C ALA A 201 24.73 17.70 6.58
N GLY A 202 23.88 17.00 5.81
CA GLY A 202 23.11 17.59 4.71
C GLY A 202 23.97 17.99 3.50
N VAL A 203 25.22 17.50 3.43
CA VAL A 203 26.13 17.69 2.31
C VAL A 203 26.61 16.36 1.74
N ARG A 204 27.10 16.42 0.50
CA ARG A 204 27.83 15.35 -0.16
C ARG A 204 29.23 15.80 -0.52
N ALA A 205 30.23 15.04 -0.06
CA ALA A 205 31.62 15.24 -0.40
C ALA A 205 32.06 14.26 -1.50
N ALA A 206 32.74 14.76 -2.51
CA ALA A 206 33.29 13.98 -3.61
C ALA A 206 34.66 14.52 -4.02
N ILE A 207 35.51 13.65 -4.60
CA ILE A 207 36.80 14.07 -5.12
C ILE A 207 36.68 14.23 -6.63
N ILE A 208 37.12 15.40 -7.14
CA ILE A 208 37.18 15.68 -8.57
C ILE A 208 38.65 15.84 -8.97
N SER A 209 39.05 15.23 -10.07
CA SER A 209 40.38 15.34 -10.67
C SER A 209 40.27 15.83 -12.12
N PRO A 210 40.31 17.15 -12.37
CA PRO A 210 40.20 17.71 -13.71
C PRO A 210 41.46 17.46 -14.56
N SER A 211 42.62 17.21 -13.91
CA SER A 211 43.88 16.85 -14.57
C SER A 211 44.71 15.96 -13.66
N GLN A 212 45.62 15.19 -14.27
CA GLN A 212 46.49 14.26 -13.54
C GLN A 212 47.32 15.02 -12.47
N GLY A 213 47.28 14.51 -11.22
CA GLY A 213 47.98 15.09 -10.08
C GLY A 213 47.28 16.32 -9.47
N GLN A 214 46.04 16.61 -9.83
CA GLN A 214 45.25 17.68 -9.20
C GLN A 214 43.94 17.09 -8.69
N TYR A 215 43.77 17.02 -7.38
CA TYR A 215 42.61 16.49 -6.71
C TYR A 215 41.96 17.54 -5.84
N TYR A 216 40.67 17.76 -6.02
CA TYR A 216 39.86 18.70 -5.25
C TYR A 216 38.79 17.92 -4.48
N LEU A 217 38.68 18.18 -3.20
CA LEU A 217 37.47 17.75 -2.47
C LEU A 217 36.39 18.80 -2.73
N THR A 218 35.29 18.39 -3.32
CA THR A 218 34.07 19.20 -3.46
C THR A 218 33.06 18.80 -2.40
N ILE A 219 32.41 19.78 -1.82
CA ILE A 219 31.33 19.60 -0.84
C ILE A 219 30.12 20.31 -1.42
N ALA A 220 29.06 19.56 -1.71
CA ALA A 220 27.84 20.11 -2.26
C ALA A 220 26.68 19.91 -1.28
N SER A 221 25.81 20.89 -1.15
CA SER A 221 24.55 20.70 -0.41
C SER A 221 23.67 19.63 -1.08
N VAL A 222 23.04 18.81 -0.28
CA VAL A 222 22.07 17.80 -0.77
C VAL A 222 20.80 18.45 -1.31
N ASN A 223 20.41 19.57 -0.69
CA ASN A 223 19.24 20.34 -1.05
C ASN A 223 19.64 21.58 -1.89
N THR A 224 18.71 22.09 -2.67
CA THR A 224 18.82 23.36 -3.38
C THR A 224 18.19 24.48 -2.55
N GLY A 225 18.41 25.72 -2.98
CA GLY A 225 17.76 26.88 -2.37
C GLY A 225 18.68 27.66 -1.43
N LEU A 226 18.30 28.91 -1.15
CA LEU A 226 19.08 29.80 -0.33
C LEU A 226 19.29 29.28 1.11
N ALA A 227 18.32 28.60 1.67
CA ALA A 227 18.43 27.99 3.00
C ALA A 227 19.38 26.77 3.07
N ALA A 228 19.79 26.26 1.91
CA ALA A 228 20.72 25.12 1.79
C ALA A 228 22.19 25.59 1.67
N GLN A 229 22.50 26.81 2.02
CA GLN A 229 23.88 27.27 2.13
C GLN A 229 24.67 26.41 3.11
N ILE A 230 25.88 26.01 2.69
CA ILE A 230 26.75 25.20 3.52
C ILE A 230 27.35 26.05 4.63
N SER A 231 27.04 25.67 5.90
CA SER A 231 27.79 26.17 7.04
C SER A 231 29.07 25.37 7.16
N ILE A 232 30.18 26.06 7.10
CA ILE A 232 31.47 25.42 7.38
C ILE A 232 32.32 26.34 8.25
N ALA A 233 32.77 25.80 9.39
CA ALA A 233 33.59 26.55 10.34
C ALA A 233 34.71 25.67 10.91
N ASP A 234 35.82 26.29 11.32
CA ASP A 234 36.77 25.65 12.23
C ASP A 234 36.21 25.70 13.63
N VAL A 235 36.28 24.61 14.39
CA VAL A 235 35.81 24.59 15.78
C VAL A 235 36.80 25.34 16.67
N GLY A 236 36.33 26.37 17.39
CA GLY A 236 37.16 27.18 18.24
C GLY A 236 38.32 27.83 17.47
N ASN A 237 39.55 27.79 18.01
CA ASN A 237 40.77 28.37 17.40
C ASN A 237 41.39 27.47 16.31
N GLY A 238 40.65 26.60 15.66
CA GLY A 238 41.12 25.76 14.54
C GLY A 238 41.49 26.58 13.30
N ASN A 239 42.24 25.97 12.39
CA ASN A 239 42.65 26.59 11.11
C ASN A 239 42.59 25.59 9.92
N LEU A 240 41.79 24.54 10.04
CA LEU A 240 41.66 23.52 9.00
C LEU A 240 41.14 24.07 7.67
N LEU A 241 40.22 25.03 7.71
CA LEU A 241 39.70 25.66 6.50
C LEU A 241 40.77 26.43 5.72
N GLN A 242 41.73 27.06 6.42
CA GLN A 242 42.87 27.68 5.77
C GLN A 242 43.84 26.66 5.18
N GLN A 243 44.11 25.55 5.91
CA GLN A 243 44.99 24.48 5.45
C GLN A 243 44.38 23.70 4.27
N LEU A 244 43.06 23.54 4.22
CA LEU A 244 42.35 23.00 3.08
C LEU A 244 42.20 23.99 1.92
N GLY A 245 42.62 25.28 2.13
CA GLY A 245 42.51 26.35 1.15
C GLY A 245 41.08 26.78 0.82
N ILE A 246 40.14 26.54 1.75
CA ILE A 246 38.73 26.91 1.64
C ILE A 246 38.53 28.36 2.13
N ALA A 247 39.14 28.73 3.26
CA ALA A 247 38.96 30.04 3.88
C ALA A 247 39.66 31.19 3.13
N GLY A 248 38.97 32.29 2.94
CA GLY A 248 39.44 33.57 2.46
C GLY A 248 39.63 34.59 3.59
N THR A 249 39.56 35.88 3.28
CA THR A 249 39.69 36.98 4.25
C THR A 249 38.32 37.58 4.56
N GLY A 250 38.10 37.95 5.86
CA GLY A 250 36.84 38.52 6.33
C GLY A 250 35.74 37.47 6.46
N GLY A 251 34.53 37.91 6.73
CA GLY A 251 33.38 37.04 6.90
C GLY A 251 32.05 37.71 6.58
N ARG A 252 30.99 36.92 6.54
CA ARG A 252 29.65 37.37 6.21
C ARG A 252 28.61 36.83 7.21
N ILE A 253 27.50 37.53 7.34
CA ILE A 253 26.30 36.99 8.03
C ILE A 253 25.76 35.88 7.15
N ARG A 254 25.52 34.73 7.76
CA ARG A 254 25.08 33.56 7.01
C ARG A 254 23.56 33.53 6.81
N HIS A 255 22.81 33.77 7.87
CA HIS A 255 21.33 33.81 7.82
C HIS A 255 20.84 35.24 8.08
N PRO A 256 20.88 36.15 7.06
CA PRO A 256 20.36 37.48 7.24
C PRO A 256 18.84 37.45 7.45
N LEU A 257 18.37 38.18 8.45
CA LEU A 257 16.95 38.34 8.70
C LEU A 257 16.31 39.29 7.68
N SER A 258 15.16 38.93 7.12
CA SER A 258 14.40 39.74 6.15
C SER A 258 13.56 40.83 6.80
N SER A 259 13.66 41.08 8.12
CA SER A 259 12.93 42.14 8.83
C SER A 259 13.41 43.53 8.42
N SER A 260 12.56 44.55 8.55
CA SER A 260 12.84 45.94 8.16
C SER A 260 14.04 46.58 8.87
N GLY A 261 14.59 45.94 9.92
CA GLY A 261 15.76 46.36 10.66
C GLY A 261 17.04 45.56 10.38
N GLY A 262 16.95 44.52 9.56
CA GLY A 262 18.05 43.55 9.37
C GLY A 262 18.30 42.69 10.59
N GLY A 263 19.41 41.96 10.58
CA GLY A 263 19.80 41.08 11.66
C GLY A 263 20.40 39.76 11.18
N ALA A 264 20.75 38.91 12.11
CA ALA A 264 21.36 37.62 11.84
C ALA A 264 20.66 36.49 12.59
N GLY A 265 20.48 35.35 11.95
CA GLY A 265 19.97 34.09 12.56
C GLY A 265 21.08 33.07 12.69
N SER A 266 20.94 32.17 13.66
CA SER A 266 21.78 30.98 13.80
C SER A 266 21.35 29.87 12.83
N ASP A 267 22.05 28.73 12.84
CA ASP A 267 21.53 27.47 12.30
C ASP A 267 20.27 27.03 13.03
N LEU A 268 19.55 26.03 12.47
CA LEU A 268 18.32 25.53 13.03
C LEU A 268 18.61 24.36 13.99
N PHE A 269 18.25 24.53 15.26
CA PHE A 269 18.44 23.53 16.31
C PHE A 269 17.15 22.80 16.67
N THR A 270 17.26 21.62 17.27
CA THR A 270 16.12 20.81 17.67
C THR A 270 15.37 21.37 18.86
N ASP A 271 16.08 22.03 19.77
CA ASP A 271 15.49 22.68 20.94
C ASP A 271 16.34 23.90 21.39
N SER A 272 15.83 24.67 22.35
CA SER A 272 16.45 25.91 22.85
C SER A 272 17.06 25.79 24.23
N VAL A 273 16.98 24.60 24.87
CA VAL A 273 17.33 24.39 26.27
C VAL A 273 18.52 23.44 26.48
N THR A 274 18.80 22.58 25.50
CA THR A 274 20.00 21.74 25.48
C THR A 274 21.23 22.60 25.18
N PRO A 275 22.41 22.37 25.83
CA PRO A 275 23.66 23.04 25.47
C PRO A 275 24.01 22.89 23.98
N VAL A 276 24.40 24.00 23.34
CA VAL A 276 24.65 24.02 21.90
C VAL A 276 25.70 23.01 21.46
N TYR A 277 26.83 22.93 22.21
CA TYR A 277 27.88 21.96 21.88
C TYR A 277 27.39 20.51 21.85
N THR A 278 26.41 20.18 22.65
CA THR A 278 25.78 18.83 22.67
C THR A 278 24.91 18.61 21.43
N LEU A 279 24.13 19.63 21.02
CA LEU A 279 23.30 19.57 19.81
C LEU A 279 24.14 19.41 18.54
N GLU A 280 25.33 19.96 18.52
CA GLU A 280 26.28 19.90 17.40
C GLU A 280 27.20 18.67 17.46
N GLY A 281 27.24 17.94 18.59
CA GLY A 281 28.11 16.81 18.80
C GLY A 281 29.59 17.17 18.91
N LEU A 282 29.90 18.36 19.46
CA LEU A 282 31.26 18.82 19.70
C LEU A 282 31.88 18.06 20.91
N SER A 283 33.18 17.80 20.82
CA SER A 283 33.93 17.10 21.89
C SER A 283 34.18 17.99 23.12
N SER A 284 34.12 19.29 22.96
CA SER A 284 34.26 20.32 24.02
C SER A 284 33.43 21.53 23.64
N ALA A 285 32.98 22.29 24.64
CA ALA A 285 32.23 23.53 24.40
C ALA A 285 33.19 24.70 24.05
N PRO A 286 33.16 25.26 22.84
CA PRO A 286 33.86 26.48 22.50
C PRO A 286 33.29 27.67 23.28
N ALA A 287 34.17 28.60 23.72
CA ALA A 287 33.77 29.83 24.34
C ALA A 287 34.69 30.95 23.93
N GLY A 288 34.18 32.16 23.88
CA GLY A 288 35.02 33.30 23.53
C GLY A 288 34.29 34.65 23.51
N ASP A 289 35.07 35.71 23.47
CA ASP A 289 34.55 37.08 23.33
C ASP A 289 34.34 37.40 21.87
N VAL A 290 33.14 37.79 21.51
CA VAL A 290 32.74 38.24 20.17
C VAL A 290 32.35 39.71 20.24
N GLN A 291 32.47 40.43 19.13
CA GLN A 291 31.97 41.79 19.04
C GLN A 291 30.79 41.87 18.09
N ILE A 292 29.70 42.45 18.58
CA ILE A 292 28.44 42.58 17.83
C ILE A 292 28.15 44.07 17.62
N GLN A 293 27.85 44.46 16.37
CA GLN A 293 27.40 45.77 16.01
C GLN A 293 25.92 45.75 15.67
N LEU A 294 25.13 46.59 16.34
CA LEU A 294 23.70 46.76 16.06
C LEU A 294 23.47 48.09 15.34
N ASN A 295 22.66 48.09 14.27
CA ASN A 295 22.17 49.29 13.56
C ASN A 295 23.31 50.28 13.17
N ASN A 296 24.47 49.76 12.76
CA ASN A 296 25.70 50.55 12.47
C ASN A 296 26.23 51.38 13.65
N GLY A 297 25.89 51.01 14.86
CA GLY A 297 26.43 51.61 16.09
C GLY A 297 27.88 51.22 16.38
N SER A 298 28.33 51.33 17.62
CA SER A 298 29.62 50.81 18.06
C SER A 298 29.58 49.31 18.30
N PHE A 299 30.72 48.62 18.10
CA PHE A 299 30.87 47.22 18.49
C PHE A 299 30.82 47.08 19.99
N GLN A 300 30.04 46.14 20.47
CA GLN A 300 29.94 45.74 21.89
C GLN A 300 30.49 44.31 22.03
N THR A 301 31.30 44.09 23.07
CA THR A 301 31.86 42.78 23.37
C THR A 301 30.86 41.96 24.17
N VAL A 302 30.63 40.74 23.71
CA VAL A 302 29.75 39.75 24.33
C VAL A 302 30.54 38.47 24.54
N HIS A 303 30.52 37.92 25.72
CA HIS A 303 31.06 36.58 25.96
C HIS A 303 30.01 35.53 25.63
N ILE A 304 30.33 34.59 24.73
CA ILE A 304 29.47 33.47 24.32
C ILE A 304 30.15 32.16 24.69
N ASP A 305 29.40 31.26 25.31
CA ASP A 305 29.85 29.94 25.75
C ASP A 305 28.85 28.89 25.27
N LEU A 306 29.28 27.98 24.41
CA LEU A 306 28.42 26.94 23.82
C LEU A 306 28.10 25.81 24.81
N SER A 307 28.65 25.82 26.04
CA SER A 307 28.15 25.00 27.16
C SER A 307 26.77 25.47 27.62
N GLN A 308 26.32 26.64 27.18
CA GLN A 308 25.01 27.21 27.41
C GLN A 308 24.02 26.81 26.31
N SER A 309 22.72 26.86 26.66
CA SER A 309 21.62 26.67 25.69
C SER A 309 21.38 27.94 24.86
N LEU A 310 20.65 27.81 23.72
CA LEU A 310 20.30 28.97 22.90
C LEU A 310 19.58 30.07 23.68
N SER A 311 18.70 29.70 24.61
CA SER A 311 17.97 30.65 25.46
C SER A 311 18.89 31.38 26.43
N GLN A 312 19.91 30.74 26.98
CA GLN A 312 20.92 31.35 27.86
C GLN A 312 21.87 32.26 27.08
N ILE A 313 22.28 31.82 25.88
CA ILE A 313 23.10 32.63 24.97
C ILE A 313 22.34 33.92 24.55
N ALA A 314 21.04 33.79 24.19
CA ALA A 314 20.21 34.97 23.90
C ALA A 314 20.17 35.96 25.08
N SER A 315 20.03 35.43 26.31
CA SER A 315 20.03 36.25 27.53
C SER A 315 21.37 36.91 27.79
N ALA A 316 22.50 36.22 27.55
CA ALA A 316 23.84 36.77 27.67
C ALA A 316 24.11 37.91 26.66
N ILE A 317 23.65 37.69 25.41
CA ILE A 317 23.74 38.73 24.35
C ILE A 317 22.92 39.96 24.74
N ASN A 318 21.68 39.78 25.20
CA ASN A 318 20.83 40.89 25.62
C ASN A 318 21.38 41.66 26.82
N ALA A 319 21.96 40.96 27.79
CA ALA A 319 22.59 41.57 28.94
C ALA A 319 23.81 42.41 28.55
N ALA A 320 24.65 41.93 27.64
CA ALA A 320 25.85 42.67 27.18
C ALA A 320 25.51 43.84 26.27
N LEU A 321 24.48 43.69 25.41
CA LEU A 321 24.05 44.77 24.51
C LEU A 321 23.11 45.78 25.16
N GLY A 322 22.62 45.54 26.35
CA GLY A 322 21.67 46.41 27.06
C GLY A 322 20.30 46.54 26.34
N THR A 323 19.95 45.61 25.47
CA THR A 323 18.73 45.63 24.65
C THR A 323 18.19 44.21 24.49
N ASN A 324 16.91 44.06 24.10
CA ASN A 324 16.33 42.77 23.78
C ASN A 324 16.50 42.44 22.28
N ALA A 325 17.75 42.55 21.76
CA ALA A 325 18.04 42.29 20.36
C ALA A 325 18.08 40.78 20.02
N ALA A 326 18.45 39.93 20.95
CA ALA A 326 18.54 38.50 20.77
C ALA A 326 17.29 37.79 21.27
N SER A 327 16.74 36.87 20.52
CA SER A 327 15.59 36.03 20.86
C SER A 327 15.71 34.69 20.18
N VAL A 328 15.11 33.63 20.78
CA VAL A 328 14.96 32.32 20.15
C VAL A 328 13.57 32.24 19.51
N GLN A 329 13.52 31.90 18.25
CA GLN A 329 12.30 31.85 17.47
C GLN A 329 12.04 30.44 16.93
N ASN A 330 10.75 30.06 16.87
CA ASN A 330 10.33 28.89 16.12
C ASN A 330 10.37 29.19 14.62
N VAL A 331 11.13 28.42 13.88
CA VAL A 331 11.25 28.51 12.42
C VAL A 331 10.93 27.16 11.82
N THR A 332 10.07 27.15 10.81
CA THR A 332 9.78 25.90 10.08
C THR A 332 10.98 25.59 9.19
N ASP A 333 11.55 24.41 9.36
CA ASP A 333 12.60 23.90 8.48
C ASP A 333 12.00 23.72 7.06
N PRO A 334 12.51 24.44 6.05
CA PRO A 334 11.92 24.44 4.71
C PRO A 334 12.01 23.10 3.99
N TYR A 335 12.82 22.15 4.45
CA TYR A 335 13.02 20.84 3.81
C TYR A 335 12.26 19.72 4.51
N THR A 336 12.14 19.79 5.85
CA THR A 336 11.47 18.74 6.63
C THR A 336 10.05 19.13 7.05
N GLY A 337 9.70 20.41 6.96
CA GLY A 337 8.43 20.95 7.46
C GLY A 337 8.30 20.95 8.99
N GLN A 338 9.37 20.58 9.71
CA GLN A 338 9.35 20.52 11.18
C GLN A 338 9.69 21.86 11.79
N ALA A 339 9.10 22.16 12.94
CA ALA A 339 9.49 23.32 13.75
C ALA A 339 10.87 23.09 14.36
N LYS A 340 11.75 24.08 14.20
CA LYS A 340 13.09 24.15 14.75
C LYS A 340 13.28 25.47 15.51
N GLN A 341 14.32 25.54 16.35
CA GLN A 341 14.69 26.71 17.14
C GLN A 341 15.83 27.46 16.45
N GLN A 342 15.71 28.78 16.34
CA GLN A 342 16.74 29.65 15.77
C GLN A 342 17.01 30.81 16.72
N LEU A 343 18.26 31.01 17.08
CA LEU A 343 18.69 32.26 17.75
C LEU A 343 18.73 33.38 16.70
N GLN A 344 17.97 34.43 16.92
CA GLN A 344 17.94 35.60 16.05
C GLN A 344 18.46 36.83 16.80
N ILE A 345 19.33 37.61 16.14
CA ILE A 345 19.86 38.87 16.66
C ILE A 345 19.37 39.99 15.74
N ALA A 346 18.31 40.67 16.14
CA ALA A 346 17.68 41.72 15.36
C ALA A 346 18.62 42.95 15.27
N GLY A 347 18.68 43.59 14.10
CA GLY A 347 19.49 44.78 13.86
C GLY A 347 21.00 44.57 13.85
N ALA A 348 21.46 43.30 13.90
CA ALA A 348 22.90 43.02 13.77
C ALA A 348 23.40 43.37 12.35
N THR A 349 24.45 44.23 12.26
CA THR A 349 25.02 44.71 11.00
C THR A 349 26.47 44.35 10.84
N GLY A 350 27.19 43.97 11.91
CA GLY A 350 28.58 43.57 11.87
C GLY A 350 28.98 42.69 13.04
N PHE A 351 29.93 41.82 12.79
CA PHE A 351 30.50 40.91 13.78
C PHE A 351 32.03 40.87 13.69
N VAL A 352 32.73 40.71 14.85
CA VAL A 352 34.10 40.25 14.92
C VAL A 352 34.12 38.98 15.77
N ASP A 353 34.53 37.88 15.17
CA ASP A 353 34.54 36.57 15.81
C ASP A 353 35.92 35.93 15.66
N SER A 354 36.76 36.20 16.65
CA SER A 354 38.16 35.72 16.65
C SER A 354 38.30 34.29 17.11
N ASN A 355 37.26 33.75 17.73
CA ASN A 355 37.25 32.43 18.32
C ASN A 355 36.29 31.45 17.61
N ASN A 356 35.73 31.85 16.48
CA ASN A 356 34.75 31.09 15.66
C ASN A 356 33.44 30.71 16.37
N VAL A 357 33.12 31.28 17.55
CA VAL A 357 31.94 30.90 18.33
C VAL A 357 30.64 31.28 17.64
N LEU A 358 30.59 32.43 16.92
CA LEU A 358 29.46 32.81 16.09
C LEU A 358 29.39 31.96 14.81
N ALA A 359 30.55 31.52 14.32
CA ALA A 359 30.63 30.62 13.18
C ALA A 359 30.12 29.22 13.57
N ASP A 360 30.45 28.74 14.79
CA ASP A 360 29.93 27.49 15.35
C ASP A 360 28.39 27.54 15.51
N LEU A 361 27.82 28.68 15.92
CA LEU A 361 26.38 28.93 15.94
C LEU A 361 25.72 29.06 14.55
N GLY A 362 26.50 29.09 13.47
CA GLY A 362 25.98 29.32 12.12
C GLY A 362 25.51 30.76 11.84
N ILE A 363 25.84 31.74 12.72
CA ILE A 363 25.46 33.13 12.55
C ILE A 363 26.40 33.83 11.56
N TYR A 364 27.69 33.57 11.69
CA TYR A 364 28.75 34.20 10.92
C TYR A 364 29.63 33.16 10.23
N GLN A 365 30.07 33.42 9.03
CA GLN A 365 30.91 32.51 8.27
C GLN A 365 32.11 33.28 7.65
N VAL A 366 33.32 32.70 7.69
CA VAL A 366 34.44 33.19 6.94
C VAL A 366 34.11 33.19 5.45
N ASN A 367 34.55 34.24 4.73
CA ASN A 367 34.44 34.29 3.29
C ASN A 367 35.22 33.11 2.70
N LEU A 368 34.70 32.50 1.65
CA LEU A 368 35.44 31.50 0.91
C LEU A 368 36.58 32.16 0.12
N ALA A 369 37.71 31.48 0.00
CA ALA A 369 38.81 31.94 -0.84
C ALA A 369 38.36 32.05 -2.32
N PRO A 370 38.91 32.99 -3.11
CA PRO A 370 38.51 33.19 -4.49
C PRO A 370 38.52 31.89 -5.31
N GLY A 371 37.41 31.60 -6.01
CA GLY A 371 37.26 30.42 -6.84
C GLY A 371 37.01 29.11 -6.06
N ARG A 372 36.69 29.20 -4.76
CA ARG A 372 36.31 28.02 -3.95
C ARG A 372 34.80 27.79 -3.89
N GLU A 373 33.99 28.79 -4.05
CA GLU A 373 32.56 28.66 -4.29
C GLU A 373 32.33 28.38 -5.77
N LEU A 374 32.03 27.15 -6.09
CA LEU A 374 31.81 26.68 -7.48
C LEU A 374 30.38 26.95 -7.94
N ALA A 375 29.45 26.93 -7.02
CA ALA A 375 28.03 27.24 -7.23
C ALA A 375 27.45 27.84 -5.95
N GLN A 376 26.65 28.90 -6.11
CA GLN A 376 25.98 29.57 -4.99
C GLN A 376 24.62 28.94 -4.77
N ALA A 377 24.22 28.79 -3.50
CA ALA A 377 22.86 28.45 -3.15
C ALA A 377 21.88 29.54 -3.61
N GLN A 378 20.84 29.17 -4.31
CA GLN A 378 19.80 30.12 -4.69
C GLN A 378 18.45 29.43 -4.78
N ASP A 379 17.39 30.19 -4.48
CA ASP A 379 16.02 29.73 -4.67
C ASP A 379 15.61 29.78 -6.14
N ALA A 380 14.71 28.93 -6.54
CA ALA A 380 13.97 29.10 -7.77
C ALA A 380 13.16 30.40 -7.67
N SER A 381 13.26 31.23 -8.69
CA SER A 381 12.48 32.47 -8.83
C SER A 381 11.66 32.40 -10.11
N PHE A 382 10.36 32.60 -9.98
CA PHE A 382 9.43 32.53 -11.09
C PHE A 382 8.24 33.46 -10.88
N THR A 383 7.47 33.70 -11.94
CA THR A 383 6.14 34.31 -11.82
C THR A 383 5.08 33.32 -12.20
N LEU A 384 4.02 33.25 -11.42
CA LEU A 384 2.81 32.46 -11.69
C LEU A 384 1.65 33.44 -11.89
N ASP A 385 1.09 33.50 -13.09
CA ASP A 385 0.03 34.42 -13.49
C ASP A 385 0.38 35.91 -13.21
N GLY A 386 1.67 36.24 -13.36
CA GLY A 386 2.18 37.58 -13.09
C GLY A 386 2.56 37.85 -11.64
N ILE A 387 2.30 36.92 -10.71
CA ILE A 387 2.67 37.04 -9.30
C ILE A 387 4.06 36.42 -9.09
N ALA A 388 4.99 37.18 -8.55
CA ALA A 388 6.35 36.70 -8.26
C ALA A 388 6.32 35.74 -7.06
N ALA A 389 7.04 34.66 -7.19
CA ALA A 389 7.16 33.60 -6.15
C ALA A 389 8.59 33.05 -6.16
N THR A 390 9.02 32.55 -5.01
CA THR A 390 10.27 31.80 -4.84
C THR A 390 10.02 30.47 -4.16
N ARG A 391 10.87 29.47 -4.48
CA ARG A 391 10.85 28.16 -3.84
C ARG A 391 12.27 27.63 -3.67
N PRO A 392 12.55 26.93 -2.56
CA PRO A 392 13.89 26.38 -2.34
C PRO A 392 14.22 25.21 -3.28
N THR A 393 13.22 24.67 -3.99
CA THR A 393 13.36 23.54 -4.90
C THR A 393 12.77 23.85 -6.27
N ASN A 394 13.22 23.11 -7.30
CA ASN A 394 12.66 23.23 -8.65
C ASN A 394 11.38 22.39 -8.84
N SER A 395 11.02 21.57 -7.85
CA SER A 395 9.80 20.76 -7.84
C SER A 395 9.00 21.09 -6.58
N PHE A 396 7.74 21.51 -6.74
CA PHE A 396 6.87 21.91 -5.63
C PHE A 396 5.39 21.70 -5.97
N SER A 397 4.55 21.53 -4.95
CA SER A 397 3.13 21.21 -5.09
C SER A 397 2.19 22.14 -4.32
N ASP A 398 2.70 23.24 -3.81
CA ASP A 398 1.98 24.17 -2.95
C ASP A 398 1.55 25.48 -3.65
N ALA A 399 1.94 25.66 -4.92
CA ALA A 399 1.60 26.87 -5.68
C ALA A 399 0.22 26.81 -6.33
N ILE A 400 -0.20 25.63 -6.76
CA ILE A 400 -1.55 25.36 -7.29
C ILE A 400 -2.05 24.09 -6.59
N SER A 401 -3.23 24.17 -5.97
CA SER A 401 -3.80 23.07 -5.22
C SER A 401 -3.94 21.79 -6.07
N GLY A 402 -3.30 20.70 -5.62
CA GLY A 402 -3.33 19.40 -6.30
C GLY A 402 -2.43 19.32 -7.55
N VAL A 403 -1.54 20.30 -7.79
CA VAL A 403 -0.65 20.30 -8.95
C VAL A 403 0.81 20.36 -8.49
N THR A 404 1.62 19.40 -8.95
CA THR A 404 3.07 19.46 -8.79
C THR A 404 3.70 20.07 -10.03
N ILE A 405 4.48 21.13 -9.86
CA ILE A 405 5.17 21.88 -10.90
C ILE A 405 6.66 21.56 -10.83
N ASN A 406 7.28 21.30 -11.99
CA ASN A 406 8.73 21.11 -12.13
C ASN A 406 9.28 22.17 -13.08
N LEU A 407 10.19 23.02 -12.57
CA LEU A 407 10.92 24.01 -13.34
C LEU A 407 12.18 23.35 -13.90
N LEU A 408 12.39 23.44 -15.22
CA LEU A 408 13.48 22.74 -15.90
C LEU A 408 14.50 23.68 -16.52
N GLN A 409 14.06 24.87 -16.96
CA GLN A 409 14.92 25.87 -17.61
C GLN A 409 14.54 27.28 -17.17
N ALA A 410 15.54 28.07 -16.85
CA ALA A 410 15.38 29.49 -16.52
C ALA A 410 15.60 30.39 -17.75
N SER A 411 15.11 31.60 -17.66
CA SER A 411 15.36 32.68 -18.61
C SER A 411 16.85 32.91 -18.77
N SER A 412 17.37 32.99 -19.97
CA SER A 412 18.76 33.36 -20.25
C SER A 412 18.78 34.64 -21.07
N GLY A 413 19.73 35.55 -20.76
CA GLY A 413 19.78 36.85 -21.36
C GLY A 413 19.83 36.91 -22.90
N SER A 414 20.23 35.84 -23.56
CA SER A 414 20.27 35.71 -25.02
C SER A 414 19.04 35.03 -25.66
N SER A 415 18.23 34.28 -24.87
CA SER A 415 17.12 33.48 -25.36
C SER A 415 15.73 34.03 -24.99
N GLY A 416 15.67 35.17 -24.29
CA GLY A 416 14.41 35.74 -23.81
C GLY A 416 13.80 35.04 -22.60
N PRO A 417 12.56 35.41 -22.21
CA PRO A 417 11.91 34.83 -21.03
C PRO A 417 11.57 33.36 -21.24
N ALA A 418 11.96 32.51 -20.30
CA ALA A 418 11.59 31.10 -20.25
C ALA A 418 10.15 30.98 -19.71
N THR A 419 9.17 31.05 -20.61
CA THR A 419 7.76 31.07 -20.28
C THR A 419 7.09 29.80 -20.80
N ALA A 420 6.24 29.21 -20.01
CA ALA A 420 5.35 28.12 -20.38
C ALA A 420 3.94 28.36 -19.83
N THR A 421 2.95 28.01 -20.61
CA THR A 421 1.56 27.96 -20.15
C THR A 421 1.20 26.51 -19.85
N ILE A 422 0.79 26.22 -18.63
CA ILE A 422 0.25 24.92 -18.24
C ILE A 422 -1.28 24.99 -18.28
N THR A 423 -1.90 24.00 -18.89
CA THR A 423 -3.36 23.84 -18.91
C THR A 423 -3.74 22.57 -18.20
N ILE A 424 -4.53 22.71 -17.15
CA ILE A 424 -5.06 21.64 -16.32
C ILE A 424 -6.48 21.36 -16.77
N SER A 425 -6.77 20.13 -17.19
CA SER A 425 -8.09 19.72 -17.64
C SER A 425 -8.40 18.30 -17.19
N SER A 426 -9.68 17.93 -17.22
CA SER A 426 -10.08 16.54 -17.00
C SER A 426 -9.43 15.61 -18.02
N ASP A 427 -8.92 14.48 -17.59
CA ASP A 427 -8.33 13.46 -18.46
C ASP A 427 -9.43 12.57 -19.04
N THR A 428 -10.16 13.10 -20.00
CA THR A 428 -11.22 12.36 -20.68
C THR A 428 -10.69 11.21 -21.53
N SER A 429 -9.42 11.23 -21.92
CA SER A 429 -8.81 10.16 -22.73
C SER A 429 -8.60 8.88 -21.91
N THR A 430 -8.11 9.01 -20.67
CA THR A 430 -7.99 7.86 -19.76
C THR A 430 -9.37 7.31 -19.40
N ILE A 431 -10.33 8.19 -19.08
CA ILE A 431 -11.72 7.77 -18.80
C ILE A 431 -12.34 7.03 -19.96
N GLN A 432 -12.16 7.54 -21.20
CA GLN A 432 -12.66 6.90 -22.40
C GLN A 432 -12.04 5.52 -22.62
N LYS A 433 -10.74 5.39 -22.36
CA LYS A 433 -10.04 4.10 -22.41
C LYS A 433 -10.60 3.11 -21.39
N ASP A 434 -10.80 3.53 -20.15
CA ASP A 434 -11.33 2.66 -19.09
C ASP A 434 -12.76 2.18 -19.43
N ILE A 435 -13.59 3.04 -20.05
CA ILE A 435 -14.92 2.65 -20.56
C ILE A 435 -14.78 1.65 -21.73
N GLN A 436 -13.82 1.84 -22.64
CA GLN A 436 -13.56 0.89 -23.72
C GLN A 436 -13.11 -0.47 -23.21
N ASP A 437 -12.19 -0.49 -22.24
CA ASP A 437 -11.69 -1.71 -21.60
C ASP A 437 -12.84 -2.46 -20.90
N PHE A 438 -13.73 -1.73 -20.24
CA PHE A 438 -14.94 -2.29 -19.63
C PHE A 438 -15.85 -2.94 -20.68
N VAL A 439 -16.17 -2.24 -21.77
CA VAL A 439 -17.01 -2.75 -22.85
C VAL A 439 -16.39 -3.97 -23.52
N GLN A 440 -15.10 -3.95 -23.78
CA GLN A 440 -14.38 -5.09 -24.36
C GLN A 440 -14.43 -6.31 -23.43
N THR A 441 -14.22 -6.09 -22.12
CA THR A 441 -14.25 -7.17 -21.12
C THR A 441 -15.66 -7.74 -20.95
N PHE A 442 -16.68 -6.87 -20.97
CA PHE A 442 -18.08 -7.29 -20.97
C PHE A 442 -18.39 -8.18 -22.18
N ASN A 443 -18.03 -7.73 -23.39
CA ASN A 443 -18.24 -8.49 -24.62
C ASN A 443 -17.52 -9.84 -24.58
N SER A 444 -16.27 -9.88 -24.14
CA SER A 444 -15.52 -11.15 -23.97
C SER A 444 -16.20 -12.10 -22.96
N THR A 445 -16.88 -11.53 -21.95
CA THR A 445 -17.66 -12.33 -20.98
C THR A 445 -18.91 -12.92 -21.64
N ILE A 446 -19.62 -12.15 -22.46
CA ILE A 446 -20.78 -12.63 -23.22
C ILE A 446 -20.35 -13.68 -24.23
N ASP A 447 -19.26 -13.46 -24.99
CA ASP A 447 -18.68 -14.43 -25.93
C ASP A 447 -18.38 -15.77 -25.24
N MET A 448 -17.78 -15.73 -24.04
CA MET A 448 -17.46 -16.93 -23.28
C MET A 448 -18.74 -17.66 -22.83
N ILE A 449 -19.74 -16.93 -22.33
CA ILE A 449 -21.03 -17.50 -21.95
C ILE A 449 -21.69 -18.17 -23.18
N ASP A 450 -21.73 -17.47 -24.31
CA ASP A 450 -22.33 -17.97 -25.54
C ASP A 450 -21.60 -19.22 -26.06
N GLN A 451 -20.28 -19.21 -26.07
CA GLN A 451 -19.48 -20.38 -26.47
C GLN A 451 -19.78 -21.62 -25.61
N GLN A 452 -20.00 -21.46 -24.32
CA GLN A 452 -20.26 -22.56 -23.42
C GLN A 452 -21.72 -23.02 -23.45
N SER A 453 -22.68 -22.16 -23.82
CA SER A 453 -24.13 -22.42 -23.77
C SER A 453 -24.81 -22.55 -25.14
N GLN A 454 -24.09 -22.31 -26.25
CA GLN A 454 -24.68 -22.32 -27.59
C GLN A 454 -25.16 -23.72 -28.05
N TYR A 455 -26.10 -23.72 -29.01
CA TYR A 455 -26.46 -24.85 -29.83
C TYR A 455 -26.09 -24.53 -31.27
N ASP A 456 -25.30 -25.39 -31.92
CA ASP A 456 -25.01 -25.25 -33.34
C ASP A 456 -26.03 -26.10 -34.16
N PRO A 457 -26.96 -25.47 -34.90
CA PRO A 457 -27.97 -26.19 -35.63
C PRO A 457 -27.42 -26.97 -36.86
N ASN A 458 -26.19 -26.63 -37.30
CA ASN A 458 -25.59 -27.29 -38.47
C ASN A 458 -24.89 -28.58 -38.11
N THR A 459 -24.29 -28.64 -36.92
CA THR A 459 -23.55 -29.83 -36.44
C THR A 459 -24.32 -30.61 -35.40
N GLY A 460 -25.36 -30.01 -34.77
CA GLY A 460 -26.11 -30.56 -33.65
C GLY A 460 -25.33 -30.59 -32.34
N GLN A 461 -24.15 -29.91 -32.32
CA GLN A 461 -23.32 -29.85 -31.15
C GLN A 461 -23.81 -28.77 -30.16
N THR A 462 -23.68 -29.06 -28.90
CA THR A 462 -24.02 -28.16 -27.81
C THR A 462 -22.76 -27.77 -27.04
N GLY A 463 -22.73 -26.55 -26.54
CA GLY A 463 -21.76 -26.13 -25.54
C GLY A 463 -21.92 -26.97 -24.26
N ILE A 464 -20.86 -27.09 -23.47
CA ILE A 464 -20.84 -27.97 -22.29
C ILE A 464 -21.83 -27.50 -21.18
N LEU A 465 -22.21 -26.23 -21.19
CA LEU A 465 -23.19 -25.63 -20.28
C LEU A 465 -24.52 -25.30 -20.95
N PHE A 466 -24.83 -25.97 -22.10
CA PHE A 466 -26.11 -25.79 -22.79
C PHE A 466 -27.29 -26.17 -21.89
N GLY A 467 -28.27 -25.25 -21.76
CA GLY A 467 -29.45 -25.45 -20.93
C GLY A 467 -29.21 -25.28 -19.44
N ASP A 468 -28.05 -24.77 -19.04
CA ASP A 468 -27.76 -24.46 -17.65
C ASP A 468 -28.42 -23.15 -17.24
N SER A 469 -29.42 -23.23 -16.37
CA SER A 469 -30.24 -22.08 -15.95
C SER A 469 -29.44 -21.02 -15.17
N THR A 470 -28.37 -21.40 -14.50
CA THR A 470 -27.50 -20.48 -13.77
C THR A 470 -26.80 -19.54 -14.74
N ILE A 471 -26.29 -20.10 -15.86
CA ILE A 471 -25.57 -19.35 -16.88
C ILE A 471 -26.53 -18.48 -17.70
N GLU A 472 -27.73 -18.96 -18.02
CA GLU A 472 -28.75 -18.15 -18.67
C GLU A 472 -29.22 -16.97 -17.79
N SER A 473 -29.44 -17.21 -16.50
CA SER A 473 -29.77 -16.16 -15.53
C SER A 473 -28.66 -15.14 -15.40
N LEU A 474 -27.40 -15.60 -15.35
CA LEU A 474 -26.22 -14.72 -15.31
C LEU A 474 -26.18 -13.79 -16.53
N LYS A 475 -26.30 -14.35 -17.75
CA LYS A 475 -26.32 -13.54 -19.01
C LYS A 475 -27.44 -12.51 -19.01
N ASN A 476 -28.64 -12.93 -18.65
CA ASN A 476 -29.81 -12.05 -18.62
C ASN A 476 -29.61 -10.90 -17.61
N THR A 477 -29.12 -11.19 -16.41
CA THR A 477 -28.86 -10.16 -15.40
C THR A 477 -27.77 -9.20 -15.83
N LEU A 478 -26.66 -9.69 -16.40
CA LEU A 478 -25.60 -8.82 -16.95
C LEU A 478 -26.14 -7.88 -18.04
N THR A 479 -26.97 -8.39 -18.93
CA THR A 479 -27.60 -7.63 -20.00
C THR A 479 -28.57 -6.57 -19.45
N GLU A 480 -29.40 -6.93 -18.47
CA GLU A 480 -30.34 -6.03 -17.83
C GLU A 480 -29.64 -4.86 -17.12
N MET A 481 -28.53 -5.15 -16.44
CA MET A 481 -27.75 -4.13 -15.72
C MET A 481 -27.16 -3.07 -16.66
N VAL A 482 -26.70 -3.45 -17.85
CA VAL A 482 -26.10 -2.50 -18.79
C VAL A 482 -27.12 -1.77 -19.68
N THR A 483 -28.34 -2.30 -19.82
CA THR A 483 -29.42 -1.69 -20.61
C THR A 483 -30.47 -0.97 -19.75
N GLY A 484 -30.49 -1.29 -18.46
CA GLY A 484 -31.45 -0.74 -17.49
C GLY A 484 -31.20 0.74 -17.17
N GLN A 485 -32.23 1.40 -16.68
CA GLN A 485 -32.12 2.74 -16.13
C GLN A 485 -31.39 2.71 -14.80
N VAL A 486 -30.39 3.59 -14.62
CA VAL A 486 -29.76 3.82 -13.32
C VAL A 486 -30.77 4.57 -12.41
N PRO A 487 -31.24 3.95 -11.33
CA PRO A 487 -32.25 4.57 -10.47
C PRO A 487 -31.72 5.81 -9.77
N GLY A 488 -32.56 6.85 -9.64
CA GLY A 488 -32.21 8.10 -8.96
C GLY A 488 -31.56 9.14 -9.86
N LEU A 489 -31.17 8.80 -11.10
CA LEU A 489 -30.70 9.76 -12.06
C LEU A 489 -31.84 10.41 -12.89
N PRO A 490 -31.65 11.65 -13.38
CA PRO A 490 -32.61 12.29 -14.23
C PRO A 490 -32.79 11.52 -15.55
N SER A 491 -34.00 11.45 -16.07
CA SER A 491 -34.32 10.71 -17.31
C SER A 491 -33.53 11.16 -18.55
N SER A 492 -32.96 12.37 -18.51
CA SER A 492 -32.09 12.90 -19.57
C SER A 492 -30.71 12.26 -19.60
N LEU A 493 -30.27 11.62 -18.50
CA LEU A 493 -28.99 10.93 -18.40
C LEU A 493 -29.07 9.83 -17.32
N SER A 494 -29.72 8.72 -17.66
CA SER A 494 -29.95 7.56 -16.79
C SER A 494 -29.68 6.23 -17.48
N LEU A 495 -29.31 6.24 -18.76
CA LEU A 495 -29.05 5.06 -19.58
C LEU A 495 -27.67 5.18 -20.25
N LEU A 496 -26.94 4.07 -20.37
CA LEU A 496 -25.68 4.03 -21.12
C LEU A 496 -25.86 4.40 -22.59
N SER A 497 -27.02 4.11 -23.18
CA SER A 497 -27.34 4.47 -24.58
C SER A 497 -27.35 5.99 -24.81
N GLN A 498 -27.59 6.80 -23.79
CA GLN A 498 -27.60 8.27 -23.90
C GLN A 498 -26.18 8.86 -23.99
N ILE A 499 -25.16 8.08 -23.68
CA ILE A 499 -23.75 8.45 -23.85
C ILE A 499 -23.09 7.69 -25.01
N GLY A 500 -23.89 7.03 -25.86
CA GLY A 500 -23.39 6.30 -27.04
C GLY A 500 -22.95 4.86 -26.79
N ILE A 501 -23.29 4.24 -25.64
CA ILE A 501 -23.01 2.82 -25.38
C ILE A 501 -24.32 2.05 -25.54
N THR A 502 -24.43 1.22 -26.57
CA THR A 502 -25.67 0.52 -26.92
C THR A 502 -25.42 -0.99 -27.03
N LEU A 503 -26.45 -1.78 -26.73
CA LEU A 503 -26.42 -3.22 -26.90
C LEU A 503 -26.88 -3.58 -28.33
N ASP A 504 -26.15 -4.45 -28.99
CA ASP A 504 -26.51 -5.00 -30.29
C ASP A 504 -27.40 -6.24 -30.19
N GLN A 505 -27.80 -6.82 -31.33
CA GLN A 505 -28.67 -8.01 -31.38
C GLN A 505 -27.98 -9.30 -30.89
N THR A 506 -26.66 -9.28 -30.78
CA THR A 506 -25.87 -10.43 -30.31
C THR A 506 -25.59 -10.36 -28.81
N GLY A 507 -26.03 -9.27 -28.15
CA GLY A 507 -25.80 -9.07 -26.71
C GLY A 507 -24.48 -8.38 -26.41
N HIS A 508 -23.78 -7.85 -27.42
CA HIS A 508 -22.54 -7.10 -27.23
C HIS A 508 -22.81 -5.60 -27.09
N LEU A 509 -21.99 -4.96 -26.26
CA LEU A 509 -21.98 -3.51 -26.16
C LEU A 509 -21.14 -2.92 -27.30
N SER A 510 -21.64 -1.88 -27.93
CA SER A 510 -20.95 -1.06 -28.92
C SER A 510 -20.83 0.39 -28.43
N ILE A 511 -19.74 1.08 -28.81
CA ILE A 511 -19.48 2.47 -28.42
C ILE A 511 -19.48 3.38 -29.63
N ASP A 512 -20.34 4.39 -29.66
CA ASP A 512 -20.17 5.57 -30.50
C ASP A 512 -19.17 6.51 -29.86
N GLN A 513 -17.94 6.53 -30.39
CA GLN A 513 -16.83 7.31 -29.86
C GLN A 513 -17.10 8.83 -29.86
N ASN A 514 -17.87 9.32 -30.83
CA ASN A 514 -18.19 10.76 -30.92
C ASN A 514 -19.20 11.14 -29.84
N ALA A 515 -20.25 10.33 -29.66
CA ALA A 515 -21.26 10.55 -28.62
C ALA A 515 -20.63 10.46 -27.22
N LEU A 516 -19.77 9.47 -26.98
CA LEU A 516 -19.08 9.32 -25.69
C LEU A 516 -18.13 10.51 -25.42
N SER A 517 -17.30 10.91 -26.39
CA SER A 517 -16.42 12.07 -26.23
C SER A 517 -17.18 13.35 -25.96
N GLN A 518 -18.33 13.56 -26.64
CA GLN A 518 -19.20 14.71 -26.41
C GLN A 518 -19.79 14.66 -24.99
N ALA A 519 -20.29 13.52 -24.53
CA ALA A 519 -20.85 13.36 -23.20
C ALA A 519 -19.78 13.65 -22.12
N LEU A 520 -18.58 13.10 -22.25
CA LEU A 520 -17.45 13.34 -21.33
C LEU A 520 -17.02 14.81 -21.29
N SER A 521 -17.05 15.51 -22.44
CA SER A 521 -16.65 16.91 -22.49
C SER A 521 -17.70 17.87 -21.97
N THR A 522 -18.99 17.53 -22.09
CA THR A 522 -20.12 18.43 -21.73
C THR A 522 -20.66 18.16 -20.33
N ASN A 523 -20.67 16.91 -19.87
CA ASN A 523 -21.23 16.53 -18.58
C ASN A 523 -20.48 15.33 -17.95
N LEU A 524 -19.22 15.52 -17.64
CA LEU A 524 -18.37 14.49 -17.03
C LEU A 524 -18.96 13.94 -15.73
N GLN A 525 -19.54 14.82 -14.89
CA GLN A 525 -20.14 14.41 -13.64
C GLN A 525 -21.37 13.50 -13.83
N GLY A 526 -22.21 13.82 -14.82
CA GLY A 526 -23.36 12.95 -15.14
C GLY A 526 -22.92 11.60 -15.69
N VAL A 527 -21.87 11.57 -16.53
CA VAL A 527 -21.28 10.30 -16.99
C VAL A 527 -20.71 9.51 -15.82
N ALA A 528 -20.02 10.16 -14.87
CA ALA A 528 -19.53 9.49 -13.67
C ALA A 528 -20.66 8.82 -12.88
N GLN A 529 -21.78 9.52 -12.69
CA GLN A 529 -22.94 9.00 -11.97
C GLN A 529 -23.62 7.81 -12.67
N LEU A 530 -23.47 7.66 -13.98
CA LEU A 530 -23.96 6.47 -14.69
C LEU A 530 -23.14 5.21 -14.35
N PHE A 531 -21.87 5.37 -13.97
CA PHE A 531 -21.00 4.23 -13.67
C PHE A 531 -20.79 4.03 -12.18
N GLN A 532 -20.56 5.08 -11.42
CA GLN A 532 -20.12 5.03 -10.04
C GLN A 532 -21.27 5.00 -9.03
N ALA A 533 -20.98 4.42 -7.88
CA ALA A 533 -21.73 4.75 -6.67
C ALA A 533 -21.56 6.24 -6.37
N SER A 534 -22.64 6.97 -6.26
CA SER A 534 -22.60 8.39 -6.01
C SER A 534 -23.64 8.81 -4.98
N GLY A 535 -23.30 9.82 -4.20
CA GLY A 535 -24.23 10.39 -3.24
C GLY A 535 -23.95 11.87 -2.99
N SER A 536 -24.96 12.59 -2.58
CA SER A 536 -24.83 13.98 -2.17
C SER A 536 -25.64 14.25 -0.92
N ALA A 537 -25.08 15.06 -0.04
CA ALA A 537 -25.78 15.52 1.16
C ALA A 537 -26.34 16.93 0.96
N THR A 538 -27.48 17.20 1.54
CA THR A 538 -28.10 18.53 1.50
C THR A 538 -27.58 19.48 2.58
N ASP A 539 -26.90 18.94 3.62
CA ASP A 539 -26.30 19.71 4.71
C ASP A 539 -24.77 19.66 4.62
N PRO A 540 -24.03 20.78 4.73
CA PRO A 540 -22.57 20.82 4.61
C PRO A 540 -21.84 20.07 5.74
N ASN A 541 -22.50 19.80 6.87
CA ASN A 541 -21.92 19.02 7.97
C ASN A 541 -22.02 17.52 7.77
N VAL A 542 -22.64 17.07 6.67
CA VAL A 542 -22.76 15.65 6.30
C VAL A 542 -22.16 15.48 4.92
N GLN A 543 -21.28 14.50 4.77
CA GLN A 543 -20.69 14.12 3.49
C GLN A 543 -20.99 12.65 3.21
N PHE A 544 -21.45 12.35 2.01
CA PHE A 544 -21.51 10.97 1.53
C PHE A 544 -20.08 10.41 1.42
N VAL A 545 -19.86 9.19 1.93
CA VAL A 545 -18.60 8.48 1.84
C VAL A 545 -18.72 7.31 0.86
N THR A 546 -19.63 6.38 1.15
CA THR A 546 -19.85 5.21 0.29
C THR A 546 -21.22 4.59 0.52
N GLY A 547 -21.69 3.77 -0.43
CA GLY A 547 -22.77 2.81 -0.24
C GLY A 547 -22.20 1.39 -0.17
N GLY A 548 -22.80 0.53 0.62
CA GLY A 548 -22.48 -0.89 0.67
C GLY A 548 -23.19 -1.68 -0.45
N PRO A 549 -22.87 -2.96 -0.62
CA PRO A 549 -23.46 -3.80 -1.67
C PRO A 549 -24.97 -3.98 -1.55
N ASN A 550 -25.53 -3.77 -0.35
CA ASN A 550 -26.96 -3.86 -0.07
C ASN A 550 -27.64 -2.48 0.01
N THR A 551 -26.91 -1.40 -0.18
CA THR A 551 -27.49 -0.04 -0.18
C THR A 551 -28.34 0.14 -1.42
N GLN A 552 -29.63 0.37 -1.25
CA GLN A 552 -30.55 0.64 -2.36
C GLN A 552 -30.44 2.11 -2.78
N PRO A 553 -30.78 2.44 -4.03
CA PRO A 553 -30.95 3.83 -4.43
C PRO A 553 -31.94 4.55 -3.52
N SER A 554 -31.61 5.78 -3.14
CA SER A 554 -32.45 6.56 -2.24
C SER A 554 -33.77 6.96 -2.89
N PRO A 555 -34.83 7.16 -2.11
CA PRO A 555 -36.05 7.80 -2.60
C PRO A 555 -35.74 9.25 -3.06
N PRO A 556 -36.60 9.90 -3.83
CA PRO A 556 -36.35 11.25 -4.37
C PRO A 556 -36.06 12.31 -3.30
N GLN A 557 -36.57 12.14 -2.08
CA GLN A 557 -36.27 13.00 -0.93
C GLN A 557 -34.94 12.71 -0.23
N GLY A 558 -34.23 11.63 -0.61
CA GLY A 558 -33.05 11.19 0.05
C GLY A 558 -33.31 10.40 1.35
N TYR A 559 -32.21 9.91 1.95
CA TYR A 559 -32.19 9.28 3.28
C TYR A 559 -31.97 10.33 4.36
N ALA A 560 -32.90 10.48 5.29
CA ALA A 560 -32.83 11.46 6.37
C ALA A 560 -31.71 11.15 7.35
N ILE A 561 -30.95 12.17 7.75
CA ILE A 561 -29.83 12.05 8.70
C ILE A 561 -30.19 12.78 9.99
N VAL A 562 -30.20 12.07 11.10
CA VAL A 562 -30.42 12.64 12.43
C VAL A 562 -29.25 12.24 13.34
N ILE A 563 -28.61 13.24 13.92
CA ILE A 563 -27.47 13.03 14.82
C ILE A 563 -27.98 13.23 16.27
N THR A 564 -27.82 12.20 17.08
CA THR A 564 -28.16 12.22 18.50
C THR A 564 -26.97 12.57 19.37
N GLN A 565 -25.76 12.24 18.90
CA GLN A 565 -24.49 12.54 19.57
C GLN A 565 -23.42 12.87 18.52
N PRO A 566 -22.82 14.07 18.53
CA PRO A 566 -21.67 14.39 17.70
C PRO A 566 -20.42 13.62 18.10
N ALA A 567 -19.54 13.37 17.14
CA ALA A 567 -18.21 12.84 17.43
C ALA A 567 -17.36 13.88 18.16
N THR A 568 -16.57 13.44 19.15
CA THR A 568 -15.63 14.30 19.86
C THR A 568 -14.22 13.73 19.83
N GLN A 569 -13.23 14.64 19.94
CA GLN A 569 -11.85 14.29 20.17
C GLN A 569 -11.63 13.99 21.66
N ALA A 570 -10.63 13.14 21.97
CA ALA A 570 -10.16 13.02 23.35
C ALA A 570 -9.43 14.30 23.75
N GLN A 571 -9.79 14.87 24.88
CA GLN A 571 -9.22 16.12 25.36
C GLN A 571 -8.92 16.06 26.86
N LEU A 572 -7.66 16.34 27.21
CA LEU A 572 -7.24 16.55 28.60
C LEU A 572 -6.93 18.04 28.79
N THR A 573 -7.55 18.67 29.76
CA THR A 573 -7.16 20.01 30.22
C THR A 573 -6.71 19.91 31.67
N VAL A 574 -5.49 20.32 31.97
CA VAL A 574 -4.97 20.30 33.35
C VAL A 574 -5.77 21.24 34.26
N ALA A 575 -5.82 20.92 35.56
CA ALA A 575 -6.67 21.65 36.50
C ALA A 575 -6.18 23.10 36.72
N SER A 576 -4.85 23.32 36.70
CA SER A 576 -4.25 24.62 37.01
C SER A 576 -3.20 25.00 35.97
N PRO A 577 -3.05 26.29 35.61
CA PRO A 577 -2.02 26.72 34.67
C PRO A 577 -0.64 26.63 35.29
N GLN A 578 0.37 26.36 34.45
CA GLN A 578 1.77 26.55 34.81
C GLN A 578 2.07 28.05 34.87
N THR A 579 2.36 28.57 36.04
CA THR A 579 2.60 30.02 36.24
C THR A 579 4.07 30.34 36.53
N GLN A 580 4.90 29.30 36.76
CA GLN A 580 6.35 29.37 36.91
C GLN A 580 7.02 28.41 35.89
N PRO A 581 8.23 28.68 35.45
CA PRO A 581 9.00 27.72 34.67
C PRO A 581 9.14 26.38 35.42
N LEU A 582 9.32 25.29 34.69
CA LEU A 582 9.51 23.96 35.27
C LEU A 582 10.67 23.99 36.29
N ALA A 583 10.43 23.49 37.49
CA ALA A 583 11.43 23.51 38.54
C ALA A 583 12.53 22.45 38.33
N THR A 584 12.22 21.35 37.69
CA THR A 584 13.10 20.23 37.39
C THR A 584 12.70 19.67 36.02
N ASP A 585 13.56 18.83 35.43
CA ASP A 585 13.17 18.04 34.26
C ASP A 585 11.93 17.20 34.58
N GLU A 586 10.96 17.23 33.67
CA GLU A 586 9.68 16.54 33.78
C GLU A 586 9.47 15.63 32.60
N THR A 587 9.28 14.32 32.81
CA THR A 587 9.03 13.37 31.75
C THR A 587 7.54 13.09 31.67
N LEU A 588 6.96 13.31 30.48
CA LEU A 588 5.62 12.89 30.13
C LEU A 588 5.69 11.57 29.37
N THR A 589 4.98 10.56 29.87
CA THR A 589 4.82 9.28 29.18
C THR A 589 3.40 9.19 28.66
N PHE A 590 3.26 8.85 27.38
CA PHE A 590 1.98 8.68 26.70
C PHE A 590 1.71 7.20 26.47
N GLY A 591 0.44 6.82 26.29
CA GLY A 591 0.00 5.47 26.00
C GLY A 591 -1.47 5.43 25.59
N GLY A 592 -2.07 4.26 25.66
CA GLY A 592 -3.46 4.01 25.27
C GLY A 592 -3.61 3.63 23.80
N PRO A 593 -4.84 3.30 23.35
CA PRO A 593 -5.13 2.84 21.99
C PRO A 593 -4.57 3.75 20.88
N LEU A 594 -4.59 5.06 21.08
CA LEU A 594 -4.07 6.04 20.12
C LEU A 594 -2.57 5.87 19.84
N PHE A 595 -1.82 5.35 20.80
CA PHE A 595 -0.40 5.04 20.68
C PHE A 595 -0.11 3.54 20.45
N GLY A 596 -1.14 2.74 20.14
CA GLY A 596 -0.99 1.31 19.89
C GLY A 596 -0.73 0.47 21.16
N THR A 597 -1.00 1.01 22.34
CA THR A 597 -0.88 0.30 23.62
C THR A 597 -2.26 0.14 24.27
N PRO A 598 -2.47 -0.87 25.11
CA PRO A 598 -3.74 -1.00 25.84
C PRO A 598 -3.99 0.23 26.72
N ALA A 599 -5.25 0.60 26.87
CA ALA A 599 -5.66 1.64 27.81
C ALA A 599 -5.32 1.22 29.24
N THR A 600 -4.67 2.10 30.01
CA THR A 600 -4.16 1.80 31.35
C THR A 600 -4.56 2.87 32.34
N THR A 601 -5.31 2.50 33.37
CA THR A 601 -5.73 3.41 34.43
C THR A 601 -4.90 3.28 35.69
N SER A 602 -4.08 2.22 35.83
CA SER A 602 -3.22 1.96 36.97
C SER A 602 -2.00 1.14 36.56
N GLY A 603 -0.90 1.31 37.28
CA GLY A 603 0.37 0.65 37.02
C GLY A 603 1.37 1.54 36.29
N THR A 604 2.29 0.94 35.52
CA THR A 604 3.30 1.67 34.76
C THR A 604 2.78 1.87 33.35
N LEU A 605 2.65 3.11 32.90
CA LEU A 605 2.32 3.43 31.52
C LEU A 605 3.51 3.12 30.61
N THR A 606 3.28 2.39 29.54
CA THR A 606 4.30 2.05 28.53
C THR A 606 3.94 2.70 27.20
N GLY A 607 4.88 3.47 26.63
CA GLY A 607 4.67 4.15 25.35
C GLY A 607 5.71 5.25 25.14
N PRO A 608 5.53 6.10 24.13
CA PRO A 608 6.45 7.19 23.84
C PRO A 608 6.52 8.17 25.02
N SER A 609 7.71 8.67 25.29
CA SER A 609 7.92 9.65 26.36
C SER A 609 8.75 10.81 25.87
N ILE A 610 8.45 11.99 26.38
CA ILE A 610 9.19 13.22 26.14
C ILE A 610 9.69 13.79 27.47
N THR A 611 10.94 14.21 27.53
CA THR A 611 11.50 14.92 28.67
C THR A 611 11.46 16.42 28.42
N LEU A 612 10.74 17.13 29.25
CA LEU A 612 10.63 18.59 29.28
C LEU A 612 11.67 19.11 30.25
N HIS A 613 12.50 20.05 29.80
CA HIS A 613 13.65 20.51 30.60
C HIS A 613 13.28 21.56 31.64
N ALA A 614 13.99 21.53 32.76
CA ALA A 614 13.90 22.57 33.79
C ALA A 614 14.07 23.97 33.20
N GLY A 615 13.26 24.92 33.64
CA GLY A 615 13.26 26.28 33.12
C GLY A 615 12.28 26.51 31.96
N SER A 616 11.66 25.45 31.38
CA SER A 616 10.67 25.58 30.32
C SER A 616 9.40 26.30 30.80
N THR A 617 8.95 27.31 30.06
CA THR A 617 7.65 27.96 30.28
C THR A 617 6.51 27.11 29.71
N ALA A 618 5.25 27.46 30.01
CA ALA A 618 4.08 26.78 29.46
C ALA A 618 4.06 26.78 27.91
N SER A 619 4.56 27.84 27.29
CA SER A 619 4.68 27.92 25.82
C SER A 619 5.78 26.99 25.31
N ASP A 620 6.91 26.87 26.03
CA ASP A 620 7.98 25.94 25.63
C ASP A 620 7.52 24.49 25.73
N VAL A 621 6.77 24.15 26.79
CA VAL A 621 6.14 22.84 26.97
C VAL A 621 5.25 22.49 25.77
N VAL A 622 4.37 23.40 25.36
CA VAL A 622 3.51 23.20 24.17
C VAL A 622 4.35 23.00 22.93
N ASN A 623 5.39 23.81 22.73
CA ASN A 623 6.27 23.71 21.58
C ASN A 623 7.04 22.39 21.54
N GLN A 624 7.59 21.96 22.69
CA GLN A 624 8.33 20.70 22.80
C GLN A 624 7.43 19.50 22.48
N ILE A 625 6.20 19.44 23.05
CA ILE A 625 5.25 18.37 22.77
C ILE A 625 4.86 18.35 21.27
N ASN A 626 4.59 19.51 20.68
CA ASN A 626 4.21 19.62 19.27
C ASN A 626 5.37 19.39 18.31
N SER A 627 6.62 19.46 18.78
CA SER A 627 7.81 19.19 17.97
C SER A 627 8.23 17.72 18.02
N ASP A 628 7.74 16.93 19.00
CA ASP A 628 8.02 15.49 19.07
C ASP A 628 7.30 14.76 17.91
N PRO A 629 8.02 14.08 17.01
CA PRO A 629 7.43 13.51 15.80
C PRO A 629 6.45 12.35 16.07
N VAL A 630 6.58 11.65 17.19
CA VAL A 630 5.71 10.52 17.55
C VAL A 630 4.44 11.02 18.25
N ILE A 631 4.60 11.88 19.25
CA ILE A 631 3.47 12.41 20.02
C ILE A 631 2.64 13.35 19.16
N SER A 632 3.29 14.29 18.45
CA SER A 632 2.58 15.27 17.62
C SER A 632 1.88 14.65 16.42
N ALA A 633 2.23 13.44 16.01
CA ALA A 633 1.49 12.74 14.95
C ALA A 633 0.02 12.52 15.32
N VAL A 634 -0.28 12.29 16.60
CA VAL A 634 -1.61 11.85 17.07
C VAL A 634 -2.25 12.75 18.12
N VAL A 635 -1.46 13.52 18.89
CA VAL A 635 -1.92 14.48 19.90
C VAL A 635 -1.33 15.85 19.61
N SER A 636 -2.09 16.91 19.85
CA SER A 636 -1.64 18.29 19.81
C SER A 636 -1.73 18.92 21.18
N ALA A 637 -0.73 19.73 21.55
CA ALA A 637 -0.73 20.52 22.77
C ALA A 637 -1.09 21.98 22.45
N SER A 638 -1.83 22.61 23.35
CA SER A 638 -2.17 24.03 23.30
C SER A 638 -2.37 24.59 24.69
N LEU A 639 -2.47 25.91 24.82
CA LEU A 639 -2.92 26.56 26.06
C LEU A 639 -4.35 27.05 25.85
N ASP A 640 -5.21 26.80 26.85
CA ASP A 640 -6.56 27.36 26.83
C ASP A 640 -6.57 28.86 27.20
N SER A 641 -7.72 29.50 27.20
CA SER A 641 -7.88 30.91 27.54
C SER A 641 -7.45 31.29 28.97
N GLN A 642 -7.23 30.29 29.84
CA GLN A 642 -6.75 30.46 31.21
C GLN A 642 -5.27 30.12 31.38
N GLY A 643 -4.56 29.82 30.27
CA GLY A 643 -3.17 29.43 30.24
C GLY A 643 -2.92 28.00 30.74
N ARG A 644 -3.94 27.12 30.77
CA ARG A 644 -3.82 25.72 31.18
C ARG A 644 -3.41 24.88 29.98
N LEU A 645 -2.49 23.94 30.20
CA LEU A 645 -2.12 22.96 29.18
C LEU A 645 -3.33 22.10 28.79
N GLN A 646 -3.57 22.04 27.50
CA GLN A 646 -4.60 21.23 26.88
C GLN A 646 -3.97 20.29 25.87
N LEU A 647 -4.22 18.98 26.02
CA LEU A 647 -3.82 17.94 25.08
C LEU A 647 -5.05 17.43 24.36
N THR A 648 -5.04 17.46 23.03
CA THR A 648 -6.19 17.07 22.20
C THR A 648 -5.76 16.05 21.17
N SER A 649 -6.49 14.94 21.05
CA SER A 649 -6.25 13.96 19.97
C SER A 649 -6.54 14.56 18.60
N LYS A 650 -5.79 14.19 17.59
CA LYS A 650 -6.09 14.60 16.19
C LYS A 650 -7.23 13.79 15.59
N GLN A 651 -7.50 12.62 16.11
CA GLN A 651 -8.59 11.74 15.70
C GLN A 651 -9.83 11.95 16.57
N TYR A 652 -11.00 11.61 16.00
CA TYR A 652 -12.29 11.62 16.67
C TYR A 652 -12.71 10.21 17.06
N GLY A 653 -13.60 10.12 18.06
CA GLY A 653 -14.28 8.87 18.40
C GLY A 653 -13.67 8.12 19.59
N SER A 654 -14.30 7.02 19.95
CA SER A 654 -13.93 6.21 21.11
C SER A 654 -12.55 5.57 20.98
N GLN A 655 -12.08 5.31 19.76
CA GLN A 655 -10.73 4.80 19.52
C GLN A 655 -9.63 5.86 19.72
N ALA A 656 -9.98 7.15 19.70
CA ALA A 656 -9.08 8.24 20.01
C ALA A 656 -8.87 8.38 21.54
N THR A 657 -8.60 7.26 22.21
CA THR A 657 -8.28 7.21 23.64
C THR A 657 -6.78 7.26 23.84
N PHE A 658 -6.33 8.19 24.68
CA PHE A 658 -4.94 8.23 25.11
C PHE A 658 -4.82 8.37 26.63
N ASP A 659 -3.72 7.85 27.12
CA ASP A 659 -3.29 7.92 28.50
C ASP A 659 -2.06 8.81 28.57
N VAL A 660 -1.91 9.58 29.65
CA VAL A 660 -0.70 10.37 29.90
C VAL A 660 -0.42 10.45 31.39
N VAL A 661 0.87 10.40 31.74
CA VAL A 661 1.35 10.55 33.12
C VAL A 661 2.61 11.40 33.15
N SER A 662 2.78 12.19 34.16
CA SER A 662 4.00 12.96 34.42
C SER A 662 4.86 12.31 35.51
N SER A 663 6.18 12.49 35.43
CA SER A 663 7.11 12.16 36.51
C SER A 663 7.04 13.13 37.69
N ALA A 664 6.43 14.32 37.50
CA ALA A 664 6.32 15.36 38.52
C ALA A 664 4.88 15.50 39.05
N PRO A 665 4.69 15.78 40.34
CA PRO A 665 3.38 16.10 40.87
C PRO A 665 2.87 17.42 40.32
N ALA A 666 1.54 17.55 40.12
CA ALA A 666 0.92 18.76 39.62
C ALA A 666 1.21 19.95 40.57
N SER A 667 1.78 21.03 40.02
CA SER A 667 2.14 22.27 40.73
C SER A 667 2.17 23.47 39.77
N ALA A 668 2.39 24.65 40.30
CA ALA A 668 2.56 25.88 39.51
C ALA A 668 3.86 25.89 38.67
N SER A 669 4.82 25.02 38.98
CA SER A 669 6.10 24.86 38.29
C SER A 669 6.27 23.46 37.68
N SER A 670 5.17 22.83 37.29
CA SER A 670 5.10 21.59 36.51
C SER A 670 4.06 21.73 35.40
N THR A 671 3.95 20.73 34.51
CA THR A 671 2.92 20.72 33.43
C THR A 671 1.48 20.70 33.96
N GLY A 672 1.28 20.36 35.24
CA GLY A 672 -0.03 20.20 35.87
C GLY A 672 -0.72 18.84 35.60
N ILE A 673 -0.09 17.91 34.85
CA ILE A 673 -0.62 16.57 34.55
C ILE A 673 -0.62 15.67 35.80
N GLY A 674 0.49 15.68 36.56
CA GLY A 674 0.64 14.92 37.80
C GLY A 674 1.05 13.47 37.59
N THR A 675 1.33 12.78 38.70
CA THR A 675 1.93 11.43 38.75
C THR A 675 0.90 10.29 38.66
N THR A 676 -0.38 10.60 38.48
CA THR A 676 -1.43 9.62 38.24
C THR A 676 -1.76 9.59 36.76
N ILE A 677 -1.96 8.40 36.21
CA ILE A 677 -2.35 8.26 34.80
C ILE A 677 -3.67 8.97 34.54
N GLN A 678 -3.66 9.91 33.62
CA GLN A 678 -4.85 10.59 33.11
C GLN A 678 -5.27 9.90 31.80
N GLN A 679 -6.46 9.30 31.79
CA GLN A 679 -7.05 8.68 30.62
C GLN A 679 -8.17 9.56 30.08
N VAL A 680 -8.15 9.84 28.80
CA VAL A 680 -9.21 10.58 28.11
C VAL A 680 -9.59 9.88 26.81
N SER A 681 -10.89 9.91 26.52
CA SER A 681 -11.46 9.28 25.33
C SER A 681 -12.33 10.27 24.58
N GLY A 682 -12.30 10.17 23.24
CA GLY A 682 -13.31 10.80 22.41
C GLY A 682 -14.62 10.01 22.41
N GLN A 683 -15.61 10.53 21.68
CA GLN A 683 -16.90 9.87 21.49
C GLN A 683 -17.15 9.68 19.99
N ASP A 684 -17.71 8.52 19.65
CA ASP A 684 -18.18 8.26 18.29
C ASP A 684 -19.46 9.05 17.99
N VAL A 685 -19.67 9.39 16.74
CA VAL A 685 -20.96 9.91 16.29
C VAL A 685 -22.06 8.87 16.53
N ALA A 686 -23.23 9.29 16.98
CA ALA A 686 -24.41 8.43 17.05
C ALA A 686 -25.61 9.14 16.42
N GLY A 687 -26.46 8.36 15.78
CA GLY A 687 -27.61 8.92 15.07
C GLY A 687 -28.41 7.86 14.33
N THR A 688 -29.26 8.34 13.44
CA THR A 688 -30.06 7.48 12.55
C THR A 688 -29.87 7.90 11.09
N ILE A 689 -29.89 6.90 10.21
CA ILE A 689 -29.97 7.05 8.76
C ILE A 689 -31.32 6.49 8.33
N ASN A 690 -32.12 7.28 7.65
CA ASN A 690 -33.48 6.90 7.23
C ASN A 690 -34.40 6.44 8.39
N GLY A 691 -34.13 6.91 9.61
CA GLY A 691 -34.86 6.51 10.81
C GLY A 691 -34.37 5.23 11.50
N GLU A 692 -33.40 4.54 10.93
CA GLU A 692 -32.76 3.35 11.48
C GLU A 692 -31.52 3.75 12.29
N VAL A 693 -31.27 3.05 13.41
CA VAL A 693 -30.10 3.34 14.26
C VAL A 693 -28.84 2.94 13.52
N ALA A 694 -27.96 3.90 13.32
CA ALA A 694 -26.70 3.70 12.62
C ALA A 694 -25.53 3.57 13.62
N THR A 695 -24.51 2.83 13.22
CA THR A 695 -23.31 2.60 14.02
C THR A 695 -22.27 3.70 13.72
N GLY A 696 -21.79 4.36 14.77
CA GLY A 696 -20.74 5.37 14.67
C GLY A 696 -19.35 4.82 14.86
N HIS A 697 -18.41 5.38 14.11
CA HIS A 697 -16.98 5.15 14.27
C HIS A 697 -16.20 6.46 13.99
N GLY A 698 -15.76 7.14 15.05
CA GLY A 698 -15.27 8.51 14.91
C GLY A 698 -16.34 9.43 14.37
N GLN A 699 -16.07 10.09 13.26
CA GLN A 699 -17.01 10.95 12.53
C GLN A 699 -17.86 10.19 11.49
N PHE A 700 -17.64 8.89 11.29
CA PHE A 700 -18.32 8.08 10.31
C PHE A 700 -19.55 7.41 10.92
N LEU A 701 -20.68 7.56 10.28
CA LEU A 701 -21.96 6.97 10.68
C LEU A 701 -22.42 6.03 9.57
N THR A 702 -22.55 4.73 9.89
CA THR A 702 -22.88 3.69 8.94
C THR A 702 -24.19 2.99 9.33
N ASP A 703 -25.11 2.85 8.40
CA ASP A 703 -26.30 2.02 8.61
C ASP A 703 -25.94 0.53 8.53
N THR A 704 -26.04 -0.16 9.65
CA THR A 704 -25.74 -1.60 9.77
C THR A 704 -27.01 -2.43 10.00
N GLN A 705 -28.19 -1.80 10.04
CA GLN A 705 -29.45 -2.48 10.38
C GLN A 705 -30.05 -3.15 9.14
N GLN A 706 -30.08 -4.46 9.10
CA GLN A 706 -30.95 -5.20 8.18
C GLN A 706 -32.39 -5.12 8.71
N GLY A 707 -33.22 -4.32 8.05
CA GLY A 707 -34.59 -4.12 8.46
C GLY A 707 -35.38 -5.40 8.61
N THR A 708 -35.95 -5.60 9.77
CA THR A 708 -36.68 -6.84 10.11
C THR A 708 -38.18 -6.78 9.84
N ASN A 709 -38.81 -5.58 9.74
CA ASN A 709 -40.24 -5.47 9.50
C ASN A 709 -40.66 -4.02 9.14
N GLY A 710 -40.81 -3.69 7.87
CA GLY A 710 -41.48 -2.49 7.44
C GLY A 710 -41.10 -2.04 6.01
N VAL A 711 -42.01 -1.41 5.32
CA VAL A 711 -41.78 -0.81 4.00
C VAL A 711 -40.83 0.39 4.19
N GLY A 712 -39.60 0.25 3.62
CA GLY A 712 -38.58 1.30 3.68
C GLY A 712 -37.44 1.05 4.66
N GLN A 713 -37.50 0.06 5.53
CA GLN A 713 -36.44 -0.33 6.44
C GLN A 713 -35.40 -1.21 5.73
N GLY A 714 -34.12 -1.06 6.08
CA GLY A 714 -33.00 -1.80 5.47
C GLY A 714 -32.58 -1.29 4.09
N ARG A 715 -33.14 -0.18 3.58
CA ARG A 715 -32.79 0.35 2.27
C ARG A 715 -31.44 1.08 2.28
N ALA A 716 -31.05 1.65 3.41
CA ALA A 716 -29.82 2.39 3.58
C ALA A 716 -28.65 1.51 4.12
N VAL A 717 -28.86 0.21 4.27
CA VAL A 717 -27.86 -0.71 4.82
C VAL A 717 -26.53 -0.62 4.05
N GLY A 718 -25.46 -0.31 4.78
CA GLY A 718 -24.12 -0.09 4.22
C GLY A 718 -23.86 1.34 3.76
N LEU A 719 -24.84 2.25 3.84
CA LEU A 719 -24.62 3.67 3.58
C LEU A 719 -23.76 4.25 4.70
N GLU A 720 -22.63 4.83 4.33
CA GLU A 720 -21.73 5.51 5.24
C GLU A 720 -21.66 7.00 4.92
N VAL A 721 -21.78 7.81 5.95
CA VAL A 721 -21.65 9.27 5.89
C VAL A 721 -20.63 9.77 6.90
N ARG A 722 -19.85 10.76 6.53
CA ARG A 722 -19.00 11.50 7.46
C ARG A 722 -19.78 12.69 8.02
N VAL A 723 -19.78 12.79 9.35
CA VAL A 723 -20.52 13.84 10.08
C VAL A 723 -19.53 14.75 10.80
N THR A 724 -19.55 16.04 10.47
CA THR A 724 -18.74 17.09 11.11
C THR A 724 -19.56 17.98 12.04
N ALA A 725 -20.84 17.68 12.22
CA ALA A 725 -21.73 18.39 13.14
C ALA A 725 -21.20 18.36 14.57
N THR A 726 -21.32 19.50 15.26
CA THR A 726 -20.87 19.67 16.66
C THR A 726 -22.02 19.68 17.66
N GLN A 727 -23.28 19.61 17.20
CA GLN A 727 -24.49 19.59 18.03
C GLN A 727 -25.41 18.46 17.56
N PRO A 728 -26.23 17.87 18.44
CA PRO A 728 -27.35 17.01 18.04
C PRO A 728 -28.36 17.76 17.19
N GLY A 729 -29.01 17.08 16.22
CA GLY A 729 -30.01 17.68 15.35
C GLY A 729 -30.30 16.88 14.10
N THR A 730 -31.18 17.42 13.26
CA THR A 730 -31.49 16.89 11.93
C THR A 730 -30.59 17.59 10.91
N TYR A 731 -29.86 16.82 10.12
CA TYR A 731 -28.85 17.29 9.18
C TYR A 731 -29.24 16.95 7.74
N GLY A 732 -30.43 17.32 7.35
CA GLY A 732 -30.91 17.14 5.99
C GLY A 732 -31.01 15.68 5.54
N THR A 733 -30.70 15.45 4.28
CA THR A 733 -30.84 14.15 3.65
C THR A 733 -29.61 13.84 2.80
N VAL A 734 -29.36 12.55 2.58
CA VAL A 734 -28.33 12.05 1.65
C VAL A 734 -29.00 11.30 0.52
N SER A 735 -28.77 11.74 -0.71
CA SER A 735 -29.14 10.97 -1.89
C SER A 735 -28.05 9.94 -2.18
N PHE A 736 -28.46 8.77 -2.65
CA PHE A 736 -27.58 7.70 -3.10
C PHE A 736 -28.10 7.10 -4.39
N THR A 737 -27.20 6.92 -5.34
CA THR A 737 -27.42 6.21 -6.61
C THR A 737 -26.31 5.22 -6.82
N SER A 738 -26.63 4.03 -7.31
CA SER A 738 -25.68 2.99 -7.70
C SER A 738 -25.60 2.96 -9.22
N GLY A 739 -24.46 3.37 -9.78
CA GLY A 739 -24.25 3.33 -11.23
C GLY A 739 -24.01 1.91 -11.75
N VAL A 740 -23.96 1.76 -13.07
CA VAL A 740 -23.84 0.44 -13.73
C VAL A 740 -22.59 -0.33 -13.27
N ALA A 741 -21.44 0.35 -13.12
CA ALA A 741 -20.21 -0.31 -12.69
C ALA A 741 -20.28 -0.75 -11.22
N ASP A 742 -20.86 0.05 -10.34
CA ASP A 742 -21.10 -0.33 -8.94
C ASP A 742 -22.07 -1.52 -8.84
N MET A 743 -23.20 -1.48 -9.57
CA MET A 743 -24.16 -2.58 -9.60
C MET A 743 -23.52 -3.88 -10.09
N LEU A 744 -22.75 -3.81 -11.20
CA LEU A 744 -22.05 -4.98 -11.74
C LEU A 744 -20.99 -5.50 -10.77
N LYS A 745 -20.14 -4.62 -10.22
CA LYS A 745 -19.14 -5.01 -9.21
C LYS A 745 -19.77 -5.77 -8.04
N ASN A 746 -20.86 -5.24 -7.49
CA ASN A 746 -21.55 -5.85 -6.36
C ASN A 746 -22.21 -7.18 -6.75
N PHE A 747 -22.86 -7.25 -7.89
CA PHE A 747 -23.45 -8.49 -8.43
C PHE A 747 -22.38 -9.55 -8.67
N LEU A 748 -21.29 -9.21 -9.39
CA LEU A 748 -20.22 -10.14 -9.70
C LEU A 748 -19.53 -10.66 -8.43
N ASN A 749 -19.37 -9.82 -7.41
CA ASN A 749 -18.86 -10.24 -6.12
C ASN A 749 -19.73 -11.33 -5.48
N THR A 750 -21.07 -11.21 -5.58
CA THR A 750 -21.97 -12.25 -5.07
C THR A 750 -21.94 -13.54 -5.89
N GLN A 751 -21.63 -13.48 -7.19
CA GLN A 751 -21.53 -14.67 -8.05
C GLN A 751 -20.21 -15.42 -7.86
N THR A 752 -19.11 -14.70 -7.62
CA THR A 752 -17.74 -15.24 -7.55
C THR A 752 -17.22 -15.41 -6.14
N ASP A 753 -18.03 -15.16 -5.11
CA ASP A 753 -17.63 -15.33 -3.71
C ASP A 753 -17.12 -16.76 -3.47
N PRO A 754 -15.93 -16.93 -2.85
CA PRO A 754 -15.31 -18.26 -2.74
C PRO A 754 -16.02 -19.22 -1.79
N ILE A 755 -17.00 -18.75 -1.00
CA ILE A 755 -17.74 -19.56 -0.04
C ILE A 755 -19.22 -19.68 -0.44
N THR A 756 -19.85 -18.56 -0.74
CA THR A 756 -21.30 -18.45 -0.94
C THR A 756 -21.70 -18.12 -2.37
N GLY A 757 -20.75 -17.89 -3.26
CA GLY A 757 -21.00 -17.52 -4.64
C GLY A 757 -21.77 -18.60 -5.42
N ALA A 758 -22.70 -18.18 -6.27
CA ALA A 758 -23.55 -19.10 -7.02
C ALA A 758 -22.72 -20.06 -7.90
N LEU A 759 -21.66 -19.56 -8.52
CA LEU A 759 -20.75 -20.40 -9.33
C LEU A 759 -19.95 -21.37 -8.46
N THR A 760 -19.50 -20.93 -7.30
CA THR A 760 -18.78 -21.77 -6.33
C THR A 760 -19.67 -22.91 -5.81
N LEU A 761 -20.93 -22.59 -5.48
CA LEU A 761 -21.90 -23.60 -5.04
C LEU A 761 -22.19 -24.63 -6.15
N ALA A 762 -22.32 -24.18 -7.40
CA ALA A 762 -22.50 -25.08 -8.55
C ALA A 762 -21.29 -26.02 -8.73
N VAL A 763 -20.06 -25.49 -8.63
CA VAL A 763 -18.84 -26.32 -8.71
C VAL A 763 -18.76 -27.32 -7.56
N ASN A 764 -19.11 -26.91 -6.32
CA ASN A 764 -19.11 -27.77 -5.16
C ASN A 764 -20.16 -28.90 -5.30
N GLN A 765 -21.35 -28.59 -5.83
CA GLN A 765 -22.38 -29.61 -6.11
C GLN A 765 -21.88 -30.62 -7.16
N MET A 766 -21.25 -30.17 -8.25
CA MET A 766 -20.64 -31.05 -9.25
C MET A 766 -19.51 -31.90 -8.65
N GLN A 767 -18.74 -31.35 -7.73
CA GLN A 767 -17.70 -32.10 -7.02
C GLN A 767 -18.28 -33.20 -6.17
N THR A 768 -19.40 -32.96 -5.52
CA THR A 768 -20.14 -34.01 -4.75
C THR A 768 -20.62 -35.10 -5.70
N GLN A 769 -21.25 -34.74 -6.83
CA GLN A 769 -21.72 -35.72 -7.83
C GLN A 769 -20.54 -36.53 -8.40
N TYR A 770 -19.40 -35.90 -8.68
CA TYR A 770 -18.21 -36.62 -9.11
C TYR A 770 -17.74 -37.66 -8.07
N GLN A 771 -17.81 -37.32 -6.78
CA GLN A 771 -17.46 -38.25 -5.69
C GLN A 771 -18.47 -39.39 -5.58
N ASP A 772 -19.76 -39.12 -5.77
CA ASP A 772 -20.83 -40.13 -5.76
C ASP A 772 -20.64 -41.12 -6.90
N ASP A 773 -20.32 -40.64 -8.13
CA ASP A 773 -20.05 -41.47 -9.29
C ASP A 773 -18.80 -42.36 -9.08
N GLN A 774 -17.74 -41.75 -8.51
CA GLN A 774 -16.53 -42.50 -8.14
C GLN A 774 -16.82 -43.61 -7.11
N GLN A 775 -17.68 -43.32 -6.13
CA GLN A 775 -18.10 -44.31 -5.15
C GLN A 775 -18.92 -45.42 -5.80
N ALA A 776 -19.82 -45.08 -6.74
CA ALA A 776 -20.61 -46.07 -7.49
C ALA A 776 -19.70 -47.02 -8.30
N ILE A 777 -18.64 -46.49 -8.95
CA ILE A 777 -17.64 -47.33 -9.62
C ILE A 777 -16.96 -48.27 -8.61
N ASN A 778 -16.51 -47.76 -7.47
CA ASN A 778 -15.85 -48.55 -6.43
C ASN A 778 -16.78 -49.66 -5.90
N ASP A 779 -18.09 -49.38 -5.74
CA ASP A 779 -19.09 -50.36 -5.30
C ASP A 779 -19.34 -51.45 -6.37
N ILE A 780 -19.37 -51.07 -7.65
CA ILE A 780 -19.45 -52.03 -8.78
C ILE A 780 -18.21 -52.91 -8.80
N GLU A 781 -17.02 -52.39 -8.73
CA GLU A 781 -15.75 -53.15 -8.67
C GLU A 781 -15.71 -54.10 -7.46
N ALA A 782 -16.15 -53.66 -6.27
CA ALA A 782 -16.22 -54.47 -5.09
C ALA A 782 -17.23 -55.66 -5.29
N ASN A 783 -18.38 -55.37 -5.90
CA ASN A 783 -19.40 -56.41 -6.21
C ASN A 783 -18.86 -57.39 -7.25
N ILE A 784 -18.19 -56.96 -8.30
CA ILE A 784 -17.57 -57.79 -9.31
C ILE A 784 -16.52 -58.71 -8.67
N ALA A 785 -15.68 -58.18 -7.78
CA ALA A 785 -14.66 -58.96 -7.08
C ALA A 785 -15.28 -60.11 -6.28
N VAL A 786 -16.43 -59.89 -5.62
CA VAL A 786 -17.19 -60.92 -4.91
C VAL A 786 -17.80 -61.91 -5.89
N GLN A 787 -18.36 -61.45 -7.03
CA GLN A 787 -18.93 -62.32 -8.05
C GLN A 787 -17.86 -63.18 -8.73
N GLU A 788 -16.71 -62.64 -9.04
CA GLU A 788 -15.57 -63.40 -9.58
C GLU A 788 -15.16 -64.55 -8.67
N GLN A 789 -15.11 -64.31 -7.35
CA GLN A 789 -14.84 -65.37 -6.37
C GLN A 789 -15.95 -66.45 -6.37
N MET A 790 -17.23 -66.06 -6.45
CA MET A 790 -18.33 -67.00 -6.53
C MET A 790 -18.30 -67.83 -7.81
N TRP A 791 -18.07 -67.18 -8.96
CA TRP A 791 -17.96 -67.91 -10.24
C TRP A 791 -16.75 -68.86 -10.23
N LEU A 792 -15.60 -68.45 -9.69
CA LEU A 792 -14.43 -69.30 -9.54
C LEU A 792 -14.78 -70.54 -8.68
N GLN A 793 -15.52 -70.37 -7.62
CA GLN A 793 -15.99 -71.47 -6.75
C GLN A 793 -17.00 -72.40 -7.45
N GLU A 794 -17.95 -71.84 -8.19
CA GLU A 794 -18.90 -72.58 -8.96
C GLU A 794 -18.26 -73.42 -10.08
N PHE A 795 -17.34 -72.81 -10.83
CA PHE A 795 -16.57 -73.51 -11.88
C PHE A 795 -15.65 -74.55 -11.28
N THR A 796 -15.04 -74.33 -10.14
CA THR A 796 -14.23 -75.32 -9.41
C THR A 796 -15.08 -76.48 -8.98
N ASN A 797 -16.26 -76.20 -8.41
CA ASN A 797 -17.21 -77.24 -8.04
C ASN A 797 -17.73 -78.10 -9.25
N MET A 798 -18.01 -77.44 -10.38
CA MET A 798 -18.38 -78.03 -11.63
C MET A 798 -17.29 -78.98 -12.16
N GLU A 799 -15.99 -78.44 -12.18
CA GLU A 799 -14.85 -79.28 -12.58
C GLU A 799 -14.70 -80.53 -11.69
N GLN A 800 -14.90 -80.40 -10.39
CA GLN A 800 -14.85 -81.51 -9.47
C GLN A 800 -15.97 -82.51 -9.74
N VAL A 801 -17.20 -82.07 -10.03
CA VAL A 801 -18.31 -82.94 -10.41
C VAL A 801 -18.01 -83.64 -11.73
N VAL A 802 -17.53 -82.93 -12.75
CA VAL A 802 -17.18 -83.51 -14.03
C VAL A 802 -16.00 -84.50 -13.91
N SER A 803 -15.01 -84.22 -13.11
CA SER A 803 -13.89 -85.11 -12.78
C SER A 803 -14.40 -86.39 -12.13
N ASN A 804 -15.33 -86.27 -11.13
CA ASN A 804 -15.95 -87.42 -10.45
C ASN A 804 -16.83 -88.29 -11.42
N LEU A 805 -17.54 -87.58 -12.34
CA LEU A 805 -18.35 -88.27 -13.37
C LEU A 805 -17.46 -89.03 -14.35
N ARG A 806 -16.31 -88.41 -14.79
CA ARG A 806 -15.36 -89.06 -15.63
C ARG A 806 -14.67 -90.27 -14.94
N ALA A 807 -14.30 -90.05 -13.68
CA ALA A 807 -13.80 -91.21 -12.87
C ALA A 807 -14.76 -92.31 -12.72
N SER A 808 -16.06 -91.97 -12.47
CA SER A 808 -17.17 -92.98 -12.39
C SER A 808 -17.41 -93.64 -13.75
N SER A 809 -17.38 -92.88 -14.87
CA SER A 809 -17.54 -93.45 -16.24
C SER A 809 -16.36 -94.30 -16.63
N ALA A 810 -15.11 -93.95 -16.26
CA ALA A 810 -13.94 -94.81 -16.42
C ALA A 810 -14.02 -96.07 -15.58
N GLY A 811 -14.55 -95.95 -14.37
CA GLY A 811 -14.83 -97.09 -13.52
C GLY A 811 -15.90 -97.98 -14.13
N LEU A 812 -16.96 -97.49 -14.71
CA LEU A 812 -18.03 -98.25 -15.43
C LEU A 812 -17.43 -98.84 -16.73
N ALA A 813 -16.56 -98.20 -17.42
CA ALA A 813 -15.88 -98.69 -18.63
C ALA A 813 -14.93 -99.84 -18.27
N MET A 814 -14.20 -99.76 -17.14
CA MET A 814 -13.42 -100.88 -16.61
C MET A 814 -14.29 -102.03 -16.16
N PHE A 815 -15.46 -101.76 -15.53
CA PHE A 815 -16.39 -102.81 -15.14
C PHE A 815 -17.04 -103.45 -16.36
N GLY A 816 -17.36 -102.68 -17.42
CA GLY A 816 -17.84 -103.28 -18.70
C GLY A 816 -16.75 -104.08 -19.41
N ALA A 817 -15.48 -103.67 -19.34
CA ALA A 817 -14.42 -104.47 -19.89
C ALA A 817 -14.09 -105.76 -19.12
N SER A 818 -14.45 -105.82 -17.84
CA SER A 818 -14.32 -107.05 -17.00
C SER A 818 -15.43 -108.07 -17.19
N LEU A 819 -16.54 -107.69 -17.84
CA LEU A 819 -17.70 -108.54 -18.13
C LEU A 819 -17.65 -109.16 -19.54
N LEU A 820 -16.63 -108.91 -20.38
CA LEU A 820 -16.47 -109.67 -21.65
C LEU A 820 -15.67 -110.95 -21.41
N PRO A 821 -16.22 -112.08 -21.88
CA PRO A 821 -15.50 -113.39 -21.70
C PRO A 821 -14.23 -113.43 -22.59
N SER A 822 -13.10 -113.81 -22.03
CA SER A 822 -11.87 -114.12 -22.75
C SER A 822 -12.03 -115.27 -23.65
N SER A 823 -12.07 -115.11 -24.97
CA SER A 823 -11.89 -116.18 -25.93
C SER A 823 -10.40 -116.21 -26.33
N SER A 824 -9.77 -117.23 -25.89
CA SER A 824 -8.45 -117.67 -26.38
C SER A 824 -8.52 -118.22 -27.77
N SER A 825 -7.77 -117.81 -28.64
CA SER A 825 -7.31 -118.60 -29.76
C SER A 825 -5.95 -118.11 -30.22
N SER A 826 -5.09 -119.07 -30.20
CA SER A 826 -3.74 -119.15 -30.69
C SER A 826 -3.59 -118.96 -32.24
N GLY A 827 -2.50 -118.53 -32.60
CA GLY A 827 -1.83 -118.94 -33.89
C GLY A 827 -1.58 -117.93 -34.97
N GLY A 828 -0.34 -117.96 -35.29
CA GLY A 828 0.04 -117.83 -36.62
C GLY A 828 0.89 -116.59 -37.09
N SER A 829 2.11 -116.90 -37.15
CA SER A 829 3.18 -116.16 -37.89
C SER A 829 2.86 -115.77 -39.34
N GLY A 830 3.35 -114.75 -39.79
CA GLY A 830 3.45 -114.46 -41.19
C GLY A 830 3.99 -113.04 -41.51
N SER A 831 5.19 -113.03 -41.82
CA SER A 831 6.02 -112.01 -42.39
C SER A 831 5.49 -111.34 -43.63
N THR A 832 6.21 -110.25 -43.91
CA THR A 832 6.51 -109.55 -45.21
C THR A 832 5.61 -108.37 -45.60
N GLY A 833 6.14 -107.15 -45.57
CA GLY A 833 6.70 -106.55 -46.73
C GLY A 833 5.84 -105.47 -47.34
N GLY A 834 6.30 -104.28 -47.46
CA GLY A 834 5.87 -103.23 -48.32
C GLY A 834 5.66 -101.93 -47.57
#